data_cc2d0f120a2b0f1ed83daba85c797c3a
#
_entry.id   cc2d0f120a2b0f1ed83daba85c797c3a
#
_cell.length_a   1.000
_cell.length_b   1.000
_cell.length_c   1.000
_cell.angle_alpha   90.00
_cell.angle_beta   90.00
_cell.angle_gamma   90.00
#
_symmetry.space_group_name_H-M   'P 1'
#
loop_
_entity.id
_entity.type
_entity.pdbx_description
1 polymer ?
#
loop_
_entity_poly.entity_id
_entity_poly.type
_entity_poly.pdbx_seq_one_letter_code
_entity_poly.pdbx_strand_id
1 'polypeptide(L)'
;MKTHTQRMGLGLALLSLWLSLPASAADTVCDTSKNDFGGLVFRDYDDNGQHGLLEPGVAGITVKAFDSNNQEVASAVTGDNGVYVLAGVSNGSHYRLEFSGLADTDEPSAQGTDSQTTVRFETAAARCDVKFGVNSPLQYCQTAPELVTSRFILGDQITGANQDKNALISINAGWSQYATGKDTNTHQSDLAFWQPVDKKPRTVAIANKVGSIYGIAWDRKNNYLYAAAYHKVQSGYGPGGRGQIYRIAMDPKTGLPTQEPEAWVNVETDLGISVCGEHGNDLLNQYDTTIFNQVGKCSLGDLDLSEDGQTLFVTNLTTKEIIGIDTAKQTKVGQWAFPSNQASCKNAPDDVRPFGLKYHHGLLYVGAVCSGEVSRTANLATARDELRAYVFSLNTTSNAWTEVLNYDWSKQRYGIYKTQLDPWLSSMDQISASRFAKGTPRNWVTDNSQMLTDIEFVGNDMVLGFRGRLADQWGVDLPYSRTTPTVVSALNYTTNTVGDIVCVGYDNVTKSYMWESNDHTNNLGVCAGRSASNSGYIHPDTNYDLNNTDTRYHNDALDDGEFYWGDGGAPIYGTTARHYEISQGGLAQIGTGPIIMSALTPPNSLGVGYDQSSGFVWMDNNNGAPTGAYVAYDSSSPESFSKSAGLGDIEALCLPAPVQIGNRVWSDNNKNGIQDPGEAGLANVEITLSCGVNTVKTTTASDGTYYFSNAENGNATFLKTGMLCTLTPGAVPSTTDTYEATLANVQTDTTNNALVDVRDSDAAAGQGVDFTVGQPGENNHSFDFGFAPLPKNIDLELSKDVSKDTVIRGEEFIYILSIHNNSSNPASAVQVKDVLPAGLVYVSDDGQSVYGKDVFDETIGVWNVEDLPATQTKVLHITVKAP
;
A
#
# COMPACT_ATOMS: atom_id res chain seq x y z
N MET A 1 35.61 -73.89 -19.40
CA MET A 1 36.32 -72.69 -19.83
C MET A 1 35.83 -71.52 -18.95
N LYS A 2 36.73 -70.99 -18.15
CA LYS A 2 36.44 -69.93 -17.15
C LYS A 2 36.46 -68.55 -17.84
N THR A 3 35.47 -67.75 -17.63
CA THR A 3 35.50 -66.32 -17.90
C THR A 3 35.24 -65.54 -16.63
N HIS A 4 36.19 -64.74 -16.23
CA HIS A 4 36.13 -63.80 -15.11
C HIS A 4 35.30 -62.59 -15.49
N THR A 5 34.34 -62.21 -14.65
CA THR A 5 33.66 -60.92 -14.67
C THR A 5 34.20 -60.08 -13.51
N GLN A 6 34.96 -59.05 -13.83
CA GLN A 6 35.33 -58.01 -12.87
C GLN A 6 34.11 -57.09 -12.60
N ARG A 7 33.78 -56.99 -11.34
CA ARG A 7 32.86 -55.94 -10.82
C ARG A 7 33.67 -54.64 -10.55
N MET A 8 33.44 -53.61 -11.34
CA MET A 8 33.82 -52.25 -10.97
C MET A 8 32.78 -51.72 -9.98
N GLY A 9 33.21 -51.48 -8.75
CA GLY A 9 32.44 -50.77 -7.78
C GLY A 9 32.53 -49.25 -8.03
N LEU A 10 31.41 -48.62 -8.39
CA LEU A 10 31.28 -47.17 -8.38
C LEU A 10 30.92 -46.75 -6.96
N GLY A 11 31.90 -46.15 -6.25
CA GLY A 11 31.65 -45.45 -4.97
C GLY A 11 30.95 -44.16 -5.28
N LEU A 12 29.66 -44.04 -4.93
CA LEU A 12 28.96 -42.78 -4.84
C LEU A 12 29.47 -42.06 -3.58
N ALA A 13 30.33 -41.07 -3.76
CA ALA A 13 30.61 -40.07 -2.71
C ALA A 13 29.38 -39.12 -2.71
N LEU A 14 28.51 -39.25 -1.73
CA LEU A 14 27.52 -38.25 -1.35
C LEU A 14 28.29 -37.06 -0.78
N LEU A 15 28.53 -36.06 -1.62
CA LEU A 15 28.87 -34.72 -1.16
C LEU A 15 27.56 -34.10 -0.61
N SER A 16 27.38 -34.17 0.71
CA SER A 16 26.39 -33.37 1.41
C SER A 16 26.82 -31.91 1.33
N LEU A 17 26.31 -31.18 0.32
CA LEU A 17 26.26 -29.74 0.39
C LEU A 17 25.30 -29.37 1.52
N TRP A 18 25.85 -29.02 2.67
CA TRP A 18 25.18 -28.21 3.64
C TRP A 18 25.05 -26.82 3.02
N LEU A 19 23.93 -26.53 2.36
CA LEU A 19 23.48 -25.16 2.25
C LEU A 19 23.25 -24.69 3.69
N SER A 20 24.19 -23.96 4.23
CA SER A 20 23.95 -23.13 5.40
C SER A 20 22.92 -22.11 4.94
N LEU A 21 21.66 -22.31 5.29
CA LEU A 21 20.69 -21.22 5.38
C LEU A 21 21.37 -20.13 6.22
N PRO A 22 21.40 -18.87 5.78
CA PRO A 22 21.84 -17.81 6.65
C PRO A 22 20.97 -17.89 7.91
N ALA A 23 21.61 -17.97 9.07
CA ALA A 23 20.94 -17.78 10.34
C ALA A 23 20.17 -16.46 10.22
N SER A 24 18.89 -16.44 10.58
CA SER A 24 18.12 -15.21 10.65
C SER A 24 18.95 -14.19 11.41
N ALA A 25 19.29 -13.08 10.78
CA ALA A 25 20.00 -12.02 11.46
C ALA A 25 19.07 -11.57 12.60
N ALA A 26 19.57 -11.57 13.83
CA ALA A 26 18.86 -10.94 14.94
C ALA A 26 18.55 -9.51 14.52
N ASP A 27 17.36 -9.00 14.88
CA ASP A 27 16.92 -7.65 14.55
C ASP A 27 18.05 -6.65 14.78
N THR A 28 18.51 -6.04 13.70
CA THR A 28 19.54 -5.01 13.76
C THR A 28 18.93 -3.78 14.42
N VAL A 29 19.60 -3.24 15.42
CA VAL A 29 19.19 -2.00 16.08
C VAL A 29 20.27 -0.96 15.82
N CYS A 30 19.89 0.15 15.20
CA CYS A 30 20.76 1.31 15.04
C CYS A 30 20.71 2.17 16.31
N ASP A 31 21.89 2.49 16.88
CA ASP A 31 22.00 3.18 18.17
C ASP A 31 23.02 4.33 18.06
N THR A 32 22.54 5.56 18.01
CA THR A 32 23.39 6.75 17.91
C THR A 32 24.33 6.93 19.09
N SER A 33 24.04 6.35 20.27
CA SER A 33 24.94 6.38 21.42
C SER A 33 26.20 5.51 21.21
N LYS A 34 26.16 4.56 20.29
CA LYS A 34 27.27 3.74 19.83
C LYS A 34 28.02 4.33 18.64
N ASN A 35 27.64 5.53 18.24
CA ASN A 35 28.17 6.20 17.06
C ASN A 35 27.79 5.49 15.75
N ASP A 36 26.61 4.85 15.71
CA ASP A 36 26.10 4.18 14.51
C ASP A 36 25.68 5.21 13.44
N PHE A 37 25.93 4.82 12.19
CA PHE A 37 25.41 5.49 10.99
C PHE A 37 24.58 4.47 10.20
N GLY A 38 23.29 4.76 10.03
CA GLY A 38 22.38 3.82 9.41
C GLY A 38 20.97 4.36 9.26
N GLY A 39 20.02 3.47 9.05
CA GLY A 39 18.63 3.83 8.85
C GLY A 39 17.72 2.63 8.62
N LEU A 40 16.66 2.89 7.88
CA LEU A 40 15.56 1.97 7.63
C LEU A 40 15.23 1.92 6.13
N VAL A 41 15.11 0.73 5.58
CA VAL A 41 14.40 0.51 4.31
C VAL A 41 12.98 0.07 4.63
N PHE A 42 11.98 0.75 4.10
CA PHE A 42 10.57 0.53 4.42
C PHE A 42 9.71 0.31 3.18
N ARG A 43 8.59 -0.39 3.35
CA ARG A 43 7.57 -0.59 2.32
C ARG A 43 6.70 0.66 2.25
N ASP A 44 6.71 1.36 1.12
CA ASP A 44 5.93 2.57 0.88
C ASP A 44 4.71 2.19 0.01
N TYR A 45 3.57 1.96 0.65
CA TYR A 45 2.38 1.47 -0.04
C TYR A 45 1.60 2.53 -0.81
N ASP A 46 1.70 3.79 -0.42
CA ASP A 46 1.01 4.90 -1.09
C ASP A 46 1.94 5.75 -1.95
N ASP A 47 3.22 5.32 -2.09
CA ASP A 47 4.26 5.93 -2.91
C ASP A 47 4.41 7.44 -2.64
N ASN A 48 4.37 7.82 -1.35
CA ASN A 48 4.48 9.21 -0.93
C ASN A 48 5.89 9.61 -0.44
N GLY A 49 6.79 8.65 -0.32
CA GLY A 49 8.17 8.84 0.16
C GLY A 49 8.27 9.16 1.65
N GLN A 50 7.26 8.84 2.45
CA GLN A 50 7.23 9.03 3.90
C GLN A 50 6.95 7.71 4.60
N HIS A 51 7.69 7.41 5.66
CA HIS A 51 7.50 6.19 6.43
C HIS A 51 6.33 6.33 7.40
N GLY A 52 5.23 5.66 7.11
CA GLY A 52 4.04 5.54 7.95
C GLY A 52 4.14 4.44 9.02
N LEU A 53 3.23 4.46 10.01
CA LEU A 53 3.24 3.49 11.13
C LEU A 53 2.98 2.04 10.69
N LEU A 54 2.24 1.84 9.60
CA LEU A 54 1.89 0.51 9.08
C LEU A 54 2.76 0.09 7.89
N GLU A 55 3.84 0.81 7.65
CA GLU A 55 4.81 0.49 6.61
C GLU A 55 5.96 -0.31 7.20
N PRO A 56 5.99 -1.62 6.96
CA PRO A 56 6.98 -2.50 7.57
C PRO A 56 8.36 -2.28 6.96
N GLY A 57 9.39 -2.67 7.70
CA GLY A 57 10.75 -2.77 7.17
C GLY A 57 10.86 -3.78 6.03
N VAL A 58 11.75 -3.53 5.07
CA VAL A 58 12.06 -4.41 3.95
C VAL A 58 13.40 -5.09 4.20
N ALA A 59 13.38 -6.43 4.32
CA ALA A 59 14.58 -7.24 4.49
C ALA A 59 15.32 -7.47 3.17
N GLY A 60 16.63 -7.77 3.26
CA GLY A 60 17.42 -8.24 2.13
C GLY A 60 17.97 -7.16 1.20
N ILE A 61 17.69 -5.89 1.47
CA ILE A 61 18.24 -4.77 0.70
C ILE A 61 19.71 -4.56 1.10
N THR A 62 20.59 -4.55 0.10
CA THR A 62 22.01 -4.25 0.30
C THR A 62 22.26 -2.76 0.24
N VAL A 63 22.89 -2.23 1.29
CA VAL A 63 23.28 -0.81 1.38
C VAL A 63 24.80 -0.74 1.42
N LYS A 64 25.41 0.00 0.48
CA LYS A 64 26.86 0.20 0.39
C LYS A 64 27.21 1.67 0.55
N ALA A 65 28.35 1.94 1.21
CA ALA A 65 28.90 3.28 1.31
C ALA A 65 30.22 3.38 0.54
N PHE A 66 30.36 4.42 -0.28
CA PHE A 66 31.55 4.73 -1.08
C PHE A 66 32.14 6.07 -0.68
N ASP A 67 33.47 6.15 -0.59
CA ASP A 67 34.20 7.40 -0.33
C ASP A 67 34.40 8.24 -1.62
N SER A 68 35.06 9.40 -1.48
CA SER A 68 35.36 10.30 -2.60
C SER A 68 36.34 9.72 -3.65
N ASN A 69 37.00 8.58 -3.35
CA ASN A 69 37.82 7.86 -4.29
C ASN A 69 37.08 6.68 -4.94
N ASN A 70 35.75 6.63 -4.80
CA ASN A 70 34.90 5.55 -5.28
C ASN A 70 35.27 4.17 -4.71
N GLN A 71 35.79 4.12 -3.46
CA GLN A 71 36.11 2.88 -2.77
C GLN A 71 34.95 2.51 -1.84
N GLU A 72 34.48 1.26 -1.93
CA GLU A 72 33.53 0.71 -0.97
C GLU A 72 34.20 0.64 0.42
N VAL A 73 33.65 1.38 1.38
CA VAL A 73 34.18 1.48 2.76
C VAL A 73 33.34 0.73 3.78
N ALA A 74 32.07 0.51 3.48
CA ALA A 74 31.16 -0.28 4.31
C ALA A 74 30.04 -0.87 3.47
N SER A 75 29.47 -1.99 3.96
CA SER A 75 28.29 -2.62 3.38
C SER A 75 27.45 -3.25 4.49
N ALA A 76 26.14 -3.22 4.34
CA ALA A 76 25.18 -3.87 5.21
C ALA A 76 24.01 -4.44 4.39
N VAL A 77 23.33 -5.45 4.93
CA VAL A 77 22.07 -5.97 4.39
C VAL A 77 21.00 -5.75 5.45
N THR A 78 19.83 -5.24 5.05
CA THR A 78 18.72 -4.99 5.97
C THR A 78 18.20 -6.28 6.59
N GLY A 79 17.97 -6.25 7.91
CA GLY A 79 17.30 -7.33 8.66
C GLY A 79 15.80 -7.39 8.40
N ASP A 80 15.10 -8.32 9.06
CA ASP A 80 13.64 -8.49 8.90
C ASP A 80 12.84 -7.22 9.30
N ASN A 81 13.40 -6.39 10.18
CA ASN A 81 12.85 -5.08 10.54
C ASN A 81 13.24 -3.94 9.58
N GLY A 82 13.91 -4.22 8.47
CA GLY A 82 14.37 -3.24 7.48
C GLY A 82 15.55 -2.36 7.92
N VAL A 83 16.05 -2.51 9.15
CA VAL A 83 17.12 -1.68 9.70
C VAL A 83 18.48 -2.13 9.19
N TYR A 84 19.36 -1.14 8.90
CA TYR A 84 20.76 -1.38 8.54
C TYR A 84 21.68 -0.45 9.33
N VAL A 85 22.93 -0.89 9.55
CA VAL A 85 24.00 -0.11 10.17
C VAL A 85 25.30 -0.30 9.37
N LEU A 86 25.88 0.82 8.93
CA LEU A 86 27.14 0.83 8.19
C LEU A 86 28.32 0.99 9.17
N ALA A 87 28.99 -0.11 9.48
CA ALA A 87 30.08 -0.13 10.44
C ALA A 87 31.33 0.57 9.87
N GLY A 88 32.04 1.36 10.72
CA GLY A 88 33.32 1.97 10.38
C GLY A 88 33.26 3.21 9.49
N VAL A 89 32.07 3.72 9.22
CA VAL A 89 31.86 4.98 8.49
C VAL A 89 32.26 6.14 9.41
N SER A 90 33.24 6.98 8.97
CA SER A 90 33.82 8.04 9.80
C SER A 90 32.93 9.27 9.86
N ASN A 91 32.84 9.89 11.03
CA ASN A 91 32.10 11.14 11.23
C ASN A 91 32.74 12.32 10.48
N GLY A 92 31.90 13.11 9.82
CA GLY A 92 32.30 14.31 9.11
C GLY A 92 32.80 14.12 7.69
N SER A 93 32.93 12.87 7.22
CA SER A 93 33.25 12.58 5.81
C SER A 93 31.98 12.51 4.96
N HIS A 94 32.13 12.79 3.67
CA HIS A 94 31.06 12.64 2.69
C HIS A 94 31.11 11.23 2.08
N TYR A 95 29.93 10.62 1.95
CA TYR A 95 29.76 9.30 1.35
C TYR A 95 28.61 9.29 0.35
N ARG A 96 28.77 8.44 -0.66
CA ARG A 96 27.67 7.99 -1.51
C ARG A 96 27.15 6.67 -0.99
N LEU A 97 25.85 6.60 -0.71
CA LEU A 97 25.15 5.37 -0.35
C LEU A 97 24.42 4.83 -1.57
N GLU A 98 24.55 3.54 -1.81
CA GLU A 98 23.81 2.84 -2.88
C GLU A 98 22.95 1.74 -2.28
N PHE A 99 21.65 1.72 -2.67
CA PHE A 99 20.66 0.72 -2.27
C PHE A 99 20.40 -0.21 -3.45
N SER A 100 20.46 -1.53 -3.22
CA SER A 100 20.30 -2.53 -4.26
C SER A 100 19.71 -3.82 -3.73
N GLY A 101 19.24 -4.68 -4.64
CA GLY A 101 18.63 -5.97 -4.27
C GLY A 101 17.13 -5.89 -4.06
N LEU A 102 16.45 -4.93 -4.70
CA LEU A 102 14.99 -4.89 -4.77
C LEU A 102 14.49 -6.16 -5.47
N ALA A 103 13.31 -6.65 -5.07
CA ALA A 103 12.64 -7.73 -5.79
C ALA A 103 12.19 -7.27 -7.19
N ASP A 104 12.01 -8.19 -8.12
CA ASP A 104 11.61 -7.88 -9.51
C ASP A 104 10.26 -7.16 -9.62
N THR A 105 9.44 -7.19 -8.57
CA THR A 105 8.12 -6.54 -8.49
C THR A 105 8.16 -5.21 -7.75
N ASP A 106 9.31 -4.83 -7.23
CA ASP A 106 9.50 -3.66 -6.39
C ASP A 106 10.25 -2.56 -7.14
N GLU A 107 9.89 -1.33 -6.87
CA GLU A 107 10.50 -0.13 -7.43
C GLU A 107 10.98 0.80 -6.30
N PRO A 108 11.96 1.67 -6.54
CA PRO A 108 12.22 2.77 -5.63
C PRO A 108 10.96 3.62 -5.45
N SER A 109 10.60 4.00 -4.22
CA SER A 109 9.45 4.87 -4.05
C SER A 109 9.72 6.30 -4.52
N ALA A 110 8.65 7.06 -4.72
CA ALA A 110 8.75 8.48 -5.03
C ALA A 110 9.57 9.22 -3.95
N GLN A 111 10.19 10.31 -4.35
CA GLN A 111 10.89 11.18 -3.42
C GLN A 111 9.90 11.85 -2.45
N GLY A 112 10.21 11.80 -1.18
CA GLY A 112 9.45 12.40 -0.10
C GLY A 112 10.35 12.91 1.02
N THR A 113 9.82 13.02 2.23
CA THR A 113 10.59 13.48 3.40
C THR A 113 11.55 12.43 3.92
N ASP A 114 11.24 11.15 3.74
CA ASP A 114 12.01 10.01 4.25
C ASP A 114 12.72 9.24 3.14
N SER A 115 12.12 9.11 1.97
CA SER A 115 12.70 8.43 0.82
C SER A 115 13.33 9.41 -0.16
N GLN A 116 14.42 8.97 -0.77
CA GLN A 116 15.05 9.58 -1.94
C GLN A 116 15.33 8.47 -2.97
N THR A 117 16.32 8.69 -3.84
CA THR A 117 16.68 7.73 -4.87
C THR A 117 17.51 6.56 -4.34
N THR A 118 17.76 5.55 -5.17
CA THR A 118 18.66 4.42 -4.87
C THR A 118 20.11 4.85 -4.59
N VAL A 119 20.48 6.10 -4.93
CA VAL A 119 21.78 6.70 -4.62
C VAL A 119 21.57 7.97 -3.79
N ARG A 120 22.26 8.06 -2.64
CA ARG A 120 22.18 9.19 -1.73
C ARG A 120 23.57 9.71 -1.41
N PHE A 121 23.67 11.03 -1.20
CA PHE A 121 24.90 11.70 -0.79
C PHE A 121 24.74 12.22 0.63
N GLU A 122 25.47 11.61 1.57
CA GLU A 122 25.32 11.86 3.00
C GLU A 122 26.64 12.32 3.62
N THR A 123 26.54 13.21 4.60
CA THR A 123 27.66 13.49 5.50
C THR A 123 27.54 12.57 6.71
N ALA A 124 28.53 11.72 6.94
CA ALA A 124 28.49 10.76 8.02
C ALA A 124 28.56 11.45 9.38
N ALA A 125 27.50 11.26 10.14
CA ALA A 125 27.39 11.59 11.55
C ALA A 125 26.63 10.45 12.23
N ALA A 126 26.73 10.31 13.54
CA ALA A 126 25.92 9.34 14.27
C ALA A 126 24.42 9.65 14.09
N ARG A 127 23.75 8.86 13.26
CA ARG A 127 22.32 9.00 12.93
C ARG A 127 21.73 7.67 12.49
N CYS A 128 20.43 7.52 12.70
CA CYS A 128 19.65 6.32 12.35
C CYS A 128 18.42 6.65 11.50
N ASP A 129 18.41 7.77 10.83
CA ASP A 129 17.27 8.31 10.09
C ASP A 129 17.48 8.39 8.57
N VAL A 130 18.51 7.70 8.06
CA VAL A 130 18.73 7.60 6.61
C VAL A 130 17.80 6.52 6.06
N LYS A 131 16.60 6.93 5.62
CA LYS A 131 15.56 6.01 5.17
C LYS A 131 15.53 5.89 3.65
N PHE A 132 15.06 4.74 3.17
CA PHE A 132 14.82 4.47 1.74
C PHE A 132 13.49 3.74 1.60
N GLY A 133 12.58 4.27 0.79
CA GLY A 133 11.27 3.67 0.49
C GLY A 133 11.33 2.73 -0.69
N VAL A 134 10.63 1.62 -0.57
CA VAL A 134 10.42 0.63 -1.62
C VAL A 134 8.94 0.55 -1.93
N ASN A 135 8.54 0.98 -3.13
CA ASN A 135 7.18 0.90 -3.62
C ASN A 135 6.90 -0.49 -4.21
N SER A 136 5.69 -0.99 -4.01
CA SER A 136 5.12 -2.12 -4.74
C SER A 136 3.95 -1.64 -5.60
N PRO A 137 4.17 -1.35 -6.89
CA PRO A 137 3.14 -0.74 -7.74
C PRO A 137 1.83 -1.50 -7.80
N LEU A 138 1.88 -2.81 -7.57
CA LEU A 138 0.72 -3.69 -7.59
C LEU A 138 -0.14 -3.58 -6.32
N GLN A 139 0.45 -3.11 -5.22
CA GLN A 139 -0.22 -2.91 -3.93
C GLN A 139 -0.60 -1.44 -3.67
N TYR A 140 -0.17 -0.54 -4.55
CA TYR A 140 -0.49 0.87 -4.43
C TYR A 140 -2.00 1.14 -4.41
N CYS A 141 -2.46 2.03 -3.53
CA CYS A 141 -3.77 2.62 -3.57
C CYS A 141 -3.73 4.07 -3.06
N GLN A 142 -4.41 4.96 -3.74
CA GLN A 142 -4.55 6.35 -3.30
C GLN A 142 -5.36 6.42 -1.98
N THR A 143 -5.16 7.48 -1.20
CA THR A 143 -5.71 7.62 0.17
C THR A 143 -7.24 7.54 0.26
N ALA A 144 -7.98 7.94 -0.75
CA ALA A 144 -9.45 7.96 -0.74
C ALA A 144 -10.04 7.45 -2.06
N PRO A 145 -9.85 6.16 -2.39
CA PRO A 145 -10.43 5.56 -3.60
C PRO A 145 -11.95 5.57 -3.56
N GLU A 146 -12.56 5.34 -4.71
CA GLU A 146 -13.95 4.94 -4.77
C GLU A 146 -14.07 3.47 -4.36
N LEU A 147 -15.07 3.18 -3.53
CA LEU A 147 -15.42 1.83 -3.11
C LEU A 147 -16.64 1.38 -3.88
N VAL A 148 -16.65 0.14 -4.38
CA VAL A 148 -17.84 -0.47 -4.97
C VAL A 148 -18.27 -1.64 -4.11
N THR A 149 -19.58 -1.85 -3.95
CA THR A 149 -20.14 -3.03 -3.30
C THR A 149 -21.37 -3.53 -4.03
N SER A 150 -21.61 -4.82 -3.92
CA SER A 150 -22.85 -5.41 -4.36
C SER A 150 -23.97 -5.21 -3.33
N ARG A 151 -25.19 -4.96 -3.82
CA ARG A 151 -26.40 -4.79 -3.02
C ARG A 151 -27.45 -5.77 -3.51
N PHE A 152 -27.91 -6.65 -2.63
CA PHE A 152 -28.99 -7.58 -2.95
C PHE A 152 -30.34 -6.86 -3.01
N ILE A 153 -31.09 -7.15 -4.05
CA ILE A 153 -32.41 -6.58 -4.31
C ILE A 153 -33.47 -7.67 -4.21
N LEU A 154 -34.56 -7.40 -3.48
CA LEU A 154 -35.65 -8.36 -3.32
C LEU A 154 -36.45 -8.57 -4.62
N GLY A 155 -36.69 -9.84 -4.95
CA GLY A 155 -37.61 -10.27 -6.01
C GLY A 155 -36.95 -10.66 -7.33
N ASP A 156 -37.77 -10.71 -8.39
CA ASP A 156 -37.30 -10.96 -9.74
C ASP A 156 -36.53 -9.75 -10.26
N GLN A 157 -35.31 -9.97 -10.67
CA GLN A 157 -34.40 -8.91 -11.11
C GLN A 157 -34.67 -8.48 -12.57
N ILE A 158 -35.39 -9.31 -13.35
CA ILE A 158 -35.60 -9.05 -14.78
C ILE A 158 -36.92 -8.35 -15.04
N THR A 159 -38.01 -8.85 -14.43
CA THR A 159 -39.36 -8.37 -14.69
C THR A 159 -40.10 -7.88 -13.44
N GLY A 160 -39.48 -8.02 -12.27
CA GLY A 160 -40.07 -7.66 -10.98
C GLY A 160 -40.15 -6.16 -10.75
N ALA A 161 -40.87 -5.76 -9.71
CA ALA A 161 -41.10 -4.36 -9.34
C ALA A 161 -39.80 -3.59 -8.98
N ASN A 162 -38.74 -4.30 -8.64
CA ASN A 162 -37.47 -3.75 -8.18
C ASN A 162 -36.36 -3.83 -9.24
N GLN A 163 -36.68 -4.13 -10.49
CA GLN A 163 -35.70 -4.34 -11.58
C GLN A 163 -34.82 -3.13 -11.88
N ASP A 164 -35.28 -1.93 -11.55
CA ASP A 164 -34.59 -0.65 -11.74
C ASP A 164 -33.77 -0.18 -10.51
N LYS A 165 -33.74 -0.96 -9.44
CA LYS A 165 -33.02 -0.62 -8.23
C LYS A 165 -31.51 -0.92 -8.34
N ASN A 166 -30.73 -0.18 -7.60
CA ASN A 166 -29.27 -0.25 -7.62
C ASN A 166 -28.79 -1.57 -7.02
N ALA A 167 -28.21 -2.46 -7.83
CA ALA A 167 -27.63 -3.74 -7.43
C ALA A 167 -26.11 -3.67 -7.21
N LEU A 168 -25.42 -2.71 -7.84
CA LEU A 168 -24.06 -2.32 -7.53
C LEU A 168 -24.04 -0.82 -7.25
N ILE A 169 -23.37 -0.42 -6.19
CA ILE A 169 -23.28 0.98 -5.75
C ILE A 169 -21.83 1.36 -5.48
N SER A 170 -21.49 2.64 -5.66
CA SER A 170 -20.21 3.20 -5.26
C SER A 170 -20.36 4.33 -4.26
N ILE A 171 -19.34 4.46 -3.39
CA ILE A 171 -19.12 5.56 -2.45
C ILE A 171 -17.65 5.93 -2.45
N ASN A 172 -17.30 7.13 -1.98
CA ASN A 172 -15.90 7.48 -1.79
C ASN A 172 -15.40 7.05 -0.39
N ALA A 173 -14.25 6.43 -0.29
CA ALA A 173 -13.68 5.98 0.98
C ALA A 173 -13.47 7.12 1.99
N GLY A 174 -13.25 8.35 1.53
CA GLY A 174 -13.17 9.54 2.38
C GLY A 174 -14.50 9.95 3.03
N TRP A 175 -15.61 9.25 2.75
CA TRP A 175 -16.91 9.50 3.40
C TRP A 175 -17.07 8.74 4.73
N SER A 176 -16.01 8.22 5.27
CA SER A 176 -15.93 7.48 6.54
C SER A 176 -16.38 8.27 7.78
N GLN A 177 -16.73 9.53 7.63
CA GLN A 177 -17.17 10.32 8.77
C GLN A 177 -18.52 9.85 9.27
N TYR A 178 -18.57 9.51 10.57
CA TYR A 178 -19.82 9.39 11.29
C TYR A 178 -20.70 10.59 10.98
N ALA A 179 -21.98 10.38 10.66
CA ALA A 179 -22.90 11.47 10.42
C ALA A 179 -22.84 12.50 11.54
N THR A 180 -22.25 13.67 11.27
CA THR A 180 -22.19 14.78 12.23
C THR A 180 -23.54 15.47 12.31
N GLY A 181 -24.56 14.75 12.80
CA GLY A 181 -25.90 15.30 12.98
C GLY A 181 -25.96 16.22 14.18
N LYS A 182 -26.34 17.46 13.94
CA LYS A 182 -26.86 18.34 15.00
C LYS A 182 -28.30 17.89 15.27
N ASP A 183 -28.56 17.61 16.54
CA ASP A 183 -29.90 17.37 17.12
C ASP A 183 -30.39 15.92 17.13
N THR A 184 -30.22 15.35 18.29
CA THR A 184 -30.42 13.94 18.62
C THR A 184 -31.92 13.54 18.77
N ASN A 185 -32.87 14.46 18.62
CA ASN A 185 -34.25 14.18 19.06
C ASN A 185 -35.32 14.08 17.98
N THR A 186 -35.08 14.40 16.71
CA THR A 186 -36.18 14.57 15.74
C THR A 186 -36.09 13.74 14.45
N HIS A 187 -34.98 13.05 14.11
CA HIS A 187 -34.80 12.44 12.77
C HIS A 187 -34.31 10.98 12.79
N GLN A 188 -34.78 10.18 13.75
CA GLN A 188 -34.33 8.79 13.94
C GLN A 188 -34.64 7.83 12.78
N SER A 189 -35.61 8.19 11.94
CA SER A 189 -36.05 7.38 10.79
C SER A 189 -35.66 7.97 9.45
N ASP A 190 -34.92 9.07 9.43
CA ASP A 190 -34.55 9.74 8.19
C ASP A 190 -33.14 9.34 7.73
N LEU A 191 -33.05 8.62 6.62
CA LEU A 191 -31.78 8.24 6.01
C LEU A 191 -30.89 9.46 5.69
N ALA A 192 -31.50 10.62 5.39
CA ALA A 192 -30.77 11.87 5.14
C ALA A 192 -29.97 12.35 6.37
N PHE A 193 -30.34 11.92 7.58
CA PHE A 193 -29.58 12.18 8.80
C PHE A 193 -28.23 11.41 8.82
N TRP A 194 -28.23 10.20 8.25
CA TRP A 194 -27.10 9.28 8.21
C TRP A 194 -26.21 9.48 6.98
N GLN A 195 -26.76 10.03 5.91
CA GLN A 195 -26.07 10.36 4.68
C GLN A 195 -26.08 11.87 4.47
N PRO A 196 -24.94 12.55 4.37
CA PRO A 196 -24.90 13.93 3.87
C PRO A 196 -25.59 14.04 2.51
N VAL A 197 -26.32 15.13 2.27
CA VAL A 197 -27.14 15.31 1.05
C VAL A 197 -26.34 15.17 -0.26
N ASP A 198 -25.07 15.55 -0.22
CA ASP A 198 -24.11 15.49 -1.33
C ASP A 198 -23.31 14.17 -1.40
N LYS A 199 -23.54 13.24 -0.46
CA LYS A 199 -22.74 12.00 -0.31
C LYS A 199 -23.65 10.76 -0.34
N LYS A 200 -24.52 10.67 -1.32
CA LYS A 200 -25.38 9.49 -1.53
C LYS A 200 -24.64 8.42 -2.34
N PRO A 201 -24.93 7.11 -2.10
CA PRO A 201 -24.43 6.07 -2.96
C PRO A 201 -24.76 6.34 -4.42
N ARG A 202 -23.78 6.17 -5.28
CA ARG A 202 -23.94 6.30 -6.73
C ARG A 202 -24.28 4.96 -7.34
N THR A 203 -25.03 4.95 -8.43
CA THR A 203 -25.42 3.74 -9.14
C THR A 203 -24.31 3.29 -10.06
N VAL A 204 -23.80 2.07 -9.84
CA VAL A 204 -22.86 1.40 -10.76
C VAL A 204 -23.64 0.49 -11.73
N ALA A 205 -24.57 -0.31 -11.21
CA ALA A 205 -25.47 -1.11 -12.05
C ALA A 205 -26.83 -1.32 -11.38
N ILE A 206 -27.90 -1.41 -12.18
CA ILE A 206 -29.24 -1.74 -11.70
C ILE A 206 -29.53 -3.25 -11.79
N ALA A 207 -30.53 -3.68 -11.06
CA ALA A 207 -30.85 -5.10 -10.86
C ALA A 207 -31.07 -5.87 -12.17
N ASN A 208 -31.83 -5.30 -13.14
CA ASN A 208 -32.08 -5.98 -14.41
C ASN A 208 -30.85 -6.11 -15.35
N LYS A 209 -29.71 -5.55 -14.97
CA LYS A 209 -28.45 -5.65 -15.72
C LYS A 209 -27.53 -6.76 -15.17
N VAL A 210 -27.48 -6.91 -13.86
CA VAL A 210 -26.52 -7.81 -13.20
C VAL A 210 -27.16 -8.80 -12.23
N GLY A 211 -28.32 -8.51 -11.65
CA GLY A 211 -29.04 -9.37 -10.72
C GLY A 211 -28.36 -9.50 -9.36
N SER A 212 -28.51 -10.69 -8.74
CA SER A 212 -27.90 -11.05 -7.47
C SER A 212 -26.39 -11.31 -7.65
N ILE A 213 -25.56 -10.46 -7.04
CA ILE A 213 -24.09 -10.48 -7.11
C ILE A 213 -23.52 -10.62 -5.69
N TYR A 214 -22.46 -11.41 -5.50
CA TYR A 214 -21.61 -11.35 -4.30
C TYR A 214 -20.22 -10.87 -4.63
N GLY A 215 -19.32 -11.71 -5.16
CA GLY A 215 -17.93 -11.39 -5.44
C GLY A 215 -17.77 -10.37 -6.54
N ILE A 216 -16.87 -9.43 -6.34
CA ILE A 216 -16.46 -8.41 -7.31
C ILE A 216 -14.93 -8.31 -7.33
N ALA A 217 -14.34 -7.90 -8.47
CA ALA A 217 -12.90 -7.74 -8.61
C ALA A 217 -12.56 -6.55 -9.51
N TRP A 218 -11.51 -5.80 -9.18
CA TRP A 218 -11.11 -4.58 -9.88
C TRP A 218 -9.86 -4.75 -10.75
N ASP A 219 -9.99 -4.54 -12.05
CA ASP A 219 -8.88 -4.43 -13.00
C ASP A 219 -8.46 -2.96 -13.15
N ARG A 220 -7.50 -2.54 -12.32
CA ARG A 220 -6.96 -1.17 -12.32
C ARG A 220 -6.27 -0.78 -13.63
N LYS A 221 -5.74 -1.76 -14.36
CA LYS A 221 -5.02 -1.52 -15.61
C LYS A 221 -5.96 -1.14 -16.75
N ASN A 222 -7.11 -1.80 -16.82
CA ASN A 222 -8.08 -1.63 -17.90
C ASN A 222 -9.34 -0.87 -17.45
N ASN A 223 -9.46 -0.52 -16.17
CA ASN A 223 -10.62 0.13 -15.54
C ASN A 223 -11.92 -0.68 -15.71
N TYR A 224 -11.84 -1.99 -15.46
CA TYR A 224 -12.99 -2.88 -15.47
C TYR A 224 -13.27 -3.44 -14.07
N LEU A 225 -14.54 -3.36 -13.68
CA LEU A 225 -15.07 -4.11 -12.54
C LEU A 225 -15.70 -5.41 -13.05
N TYR A 226 -15.32 -6.54 -12.47
CA TYR A 226 -15.95 -7.84 -12.69
C TYR A 226 -16.91 -8.14 -11.54
N ALA A 227 -18.06 -8.80 -11.83
CA ALA A 227 -19.09 -9.09 -10.85
C ALA A 227 -19.74 -10.45 -11.13
N ALA A 228 -19.70 -11.37 -10.16
CA ALA A 228 -20.18 -12.74 -10.32
C ALA A 228 -21.56 -12.97 -9.75
N ALA A 229 -22.40 -13.70 -10.49
CA ALA A 229 -23.72 -14.12 -10.05
C ALA A 229 -23.65 -15.00 -8.80
N TYR A 230 -24.50 -14.72 -7.82
CA TYR A 230 -24.56 -15.43 -6.54
C TYR A 230 -25.98 -15.89 -6.19
N HIS A 231 -26.07 -17.08 -5.60
CA HIS A 231 -27.35 -17.69 -5.22
C HIS A 231 -27.80 -17.25 -3.83
N LYS A 232 -28.80 -16.36 -3.76
CA LYS A 232 -29.44 -15.89 -2.53
C LYS A 232 -30.94 -16.04 -2.62
N VAL A 233 -31.58 -16.58 -1.57
CA VAL A 233 -33.04 -16.67 -1.48
C VAL A 233 -33.66 -15.28 -1.58
N GLN A 234 -34.77 -15.15 -2.31
CA GLN A 234 -35.51 -13.92 -2.61
C GLN A 234 -34.74 -12.90 -3.49
N SER A 235 -33.59 -13.23 -4.06
CA SER A 235 -32.86 -12.33 -4.97
C SER A 235 -32.55 -13.07 -6.28
N GLY A 236 -33.20 -12.66 -7.36
CA GLY A 236 -33.08 -13.33 -8.67
C GLY A 236 -31.75 -13.03 -9.36
N TYR A 237 -31.39 -13.89 -10.29
CA TYR A 237 -30.24 -13.65 -11.17
C TYR A 237 -30.53 -12.56 -12.20
N GLY A 238 -29.48 -11.93 -12.70
CA GLY A 238 -29.53 -11.09 -13.88
C GLY A 238 -29.68 -11.86 -15.19
N PRO A 239 -29.64 -11.17 -16.34
CA PRO A 239 -29.96 -11.79 -17.66
C PRO A 239 -29.11 -12.99 -18.04
N GLY A 240 -27.85 -13.07 -17.55
CA GLY A 240 -26.95 -14.18 -17.83
C GLY A 240 -27.16 -15.44 -16.96
N GLY A 241 -27.99 -15.36 -15.91
CA GLY A 241 -28.28 -16.50 -15.03
C GLY A 241 -27.17 -16.83 -14.03
N ARG A 242 -27.19 -18.03 -13.49
CA ARG A 242 -26.44 -18.51 -12.31
C ARG A 242 -24.92 -18.61 -12.45
N GLY A 243 -24.41 -18.73 -13.67
CA GLY A 243 -22.96 -18.85 -13.95
C GLY A 243 -22.36 -17.59 -14.57
N GLN A 244 -23.08 -16.49 -14.58
CA GLN A 244 -22.66 -15.29 -15.28
C GLN A 244 -21.66 -14.46 -14.49
N ILE A 245 -20.59 -14.04 -15.16
CA ILE A 245 -19.70 -12.95 -14.73
C ILE A 245 -19.98 -11.76 -15.64
N TYR A 246 -20.29 -10.62 -15.03
CA TYR A 246 -20.47 -9.34 -15.71
C TYR A 246 -19.18 -8.54 -15.69
N ARG A 247 -18.98 -7.67 -16.69
CA ARG A 247 -17.89 -6.70 -16.75
C ARG A 247 -18.45 -5.30 -16.94
N ILE A 248 -17.98 -4.36 -16.13
CA ILE A 248 -18.42 -2.97 -16.12
C ILE A 248 -17.20 -2.07 -16.32
N ALA A 249 -17.21 -1.25 -17.39
CA ALA A 249 -16.20 -0.22 -17.58
C ALA A 249 -16.47 0.93 -16.61
N MET A 250 -15.47 1.30 -15.80
CA MET A 250 -15.60 2.30 -14.73
C MET A 250 -14.69 3.50 -14.97
N ASP A 251 -15.10 4.63 -14.42
CA ASP A 251 -14.18 5.73 -14.13
C ASP A 251 -13.78 5.63 -12.65
N PRO A 252 -12.56 5.23 -12.33
CA PRO A 252 -12.13 5.02 -10.94
C PRO A 252 -12.05 6.32 -10.11
N LYS A 253 -12.04 7.49 -10.74
CA LYS A 253 -12.04 8.79 -10.05
C LYS A 253 -13.42 9.22 -9.59
N THR A 254 -14.46 8.79 -10.28
CA THR A 254 -15.84 9.15 -9.95
C THR A 254 -16.65 7.99 -9.40
N GLY A 255 -16.16 6.75 -9.51
CA GLY A 255 -16.89 5.55 -9.14
C GLY A 255 -18.13 5.28 -9.98
N LEU A 256 -18.21 5.88 -11.17
CA LEU A 256 -19.35 5.75 -12.09
C LEU A 256 -19.00 4.84 -13.27
N PRO A 257 -19.95 4.06 -13.78
CA PRO A 257 -19.75 3.31 -15.00
C PRO A 257 -19.64 4.26 -16.20
N THR A 258 -18.74 3.94 -17.13
CA THR A 258 -18.58 4.66 -18.39
C THR A 258 -19.38 4.00 -19.52
N GLN A 259 -19.82 2.77 -19.33
CA GLN A 259 -20.64 1.98 -20.24
C GLN A 259 -21.63 1.12 -19.46
N GLU A 260 -22.68 0.63 -20.14
CA GLU A 260 -23.61 -0.36 -19.57
C GLU A 260 -22.88 -1.67 -19.23
N PRO A 261 -23.28 -2.39 -18.15
CA PRO A 261 -22.72 -3.70 -17.82
C PRO A 261 -22.83 -4.68 -18.98
N GLU A 262 -21.74 -5.38 -19.24
CA GLU A 262 -21.62 -6.44 -20.26
C GLU A 262 -21.75 -7.83 -19.62
N ALA A 263 -22.53 -8.72 -20.21
CA ALA A 263 -22.49 -10.15 -19.91
C ALA A 263 -21.19 -10.72 -20.49
N TRP A 264 -20.12 -10.78 -19.69
CA TRP A 264 -18.77 -10.99 -20.18
C TRP A 264 -18.43 -12.46 -20.42
N VAL A 265 -18.56 -13.31 -19.40
CA VAL A 265 -18.34 -14.78 -19.49
C VAL A 265 -19.35 -15.50 -18.63
N ASN A 266 -19.97 -16.54 -19.16
CA ASN A 266 -20.78 -17.48 -18.40
C ASN A 266 -20.02 -18.79 -18.20
N VAL A 267 -19.74 -19.14 -16.94
CA VAL A 267 -18.96 -20.33 -16.58
C VAL A 267 -19.60 -21.63 -17.10
N GLU A 268 -20.96 -21.70 -17.14
CA GLU A 268 -21.67 -22.89 -17.58
C GLU A 268 -21.75 -22.98 -19.11
N THR A 269 -22.19 -21.92 -19.77
CA THR A 269 -22.46 -21.95 -21.22
C THR A 269 -21.21 -21.76 -22.08
N ASP A 270 -20.26 -20.90 -21.64
CA ASP A 270 -19.10 -20.51 -22.45
C ASP A 270 -17.87 -21.38 -22.12
N LEU A 271 -17.74 -21.80 -20.85
CA LEU A 271 -16.60 -22.65 -20.42
C LEU A 271 -16.95 -24.11 -20.23
N GLY A 272 -18.24 -24.47 -20.30
CA GLY A 272 -18.70 -25.85 -20.16
C GLY A 272 -18.54 -26.45 -18.76
N ILE A 273 -18.50 -25.62 -17.72
CA ILE A 273 -18.31 -26.08 -16.33
C ILE A 273 -19.65 -25.99 -15.58
N SER A 274 -20.06 -27.10 -14.96
CA SER A 274 -21.36 -27.18 -14.28
C SER A 274 -21.54 -26.15 -13.18
N VAL A 275 -22.71 -25.50 -13.18
CA VAL A 275 -23.12 -24.54 -12.15
C VAL A 275 -24.56 -24.88 -11.77
N CYS A 276 -24.84 -25.06 -10.44
CA CYS A 276 -26.21 -25.23 -9.94
C CYS A 276 -26.75 -23.88 -9.38
N GLY A 277 -27.98 -23.87 -8.93
CA GLY A 277 -28.64 -22.70 -8.31
C GLY A 277 -29.93 -22.35 -9.04
N GLU A 278 -30.98 -23.10 -8.79
CA GLU A 278 -32.30 -22.85 -9.36
C GLU A 278 -33.13 -21.98 -8.42
N HIS A 279 -33.79 -20.97 -8.97
CA HIS A 279 -34.85 -20.24 -8.28
C HIS A 279 -36.22 -20.78 -8.72
N GLY A 280 -37.16 -20.89 -7.76
CA GLY A 280 -38.56 -21.18 -8.06
C GLY A 280 -39.25 -20.00 -8.75
N ASN A 281 -40.48 -20.26 -9.24
CA ASN A 281 -41.24 -19.25 -9.97
C ASN A 281 -41.71 -18.06 -9.12
N ASP A 282 -41.81 -18.21 -7.82
CA ASP A 282 -42.18 -17.15 -6.87
C ASP A 282 -40.99 -16.78 -5.98
N LEU A 283 -40.21 -15.81 -6.44
CA LEU A 283 -38.98 -15.39 -5.78
C LEU A 283 -39.23 -14.74 -4.41
N LEU A 284 -40.39 -14.11 -4.19
CA LEU A 284 -40.69 -13.46 -2.91
C LEU A 284 -41.18 -14.42 -1.82
N ASN A 285 -41.72 -15.56 -2.20
CA ASN A 285 -42.30 -16.55 -1.28
C ASN A 285 -41.55 -17.89 -1.30
N GLN A 286 -40.23 -17.88 -1.48
CA GLN A 286 -39.40 -19.06 -1.58
C GLN A 286 -39.14 -19.71 -0.21
N TYR A 287 -39.84 -20.83 0.10
CA TYR A 287 -39.46 -21.73 1.20
C TYR A 287 -39.23 -23.16 0.72
N ASP A 288 -38.88 -23.35 -0.49
CA ASP A 288 -38.46 -24.63 -1.01
C ASP A 288 -37.12 -25.02 -0.32
N THR A 289 -37.14 -26.16 0.35
CA THR A 289 -35.98 -26.71 1.04
C THR A 289 -34.81 -26.97 0.11
N THR A 290 -35.06 -27.22 -1.17
CA THR A 290 -34.03 -27.41 -2.19
C THR A 290 -33.28 -26.11 -2.42
N ILE A 291 -34.01 -24.99 -2.62
CA ILE A 291 -33.42 -23.67 -2.84
C ILE A 291 -32.64 -23.21 -1.59
N PHE A 292 -33.24 -23.39 -0.42
CA PHE A 292 -32.60 -23.09 0.86
C PHE A 292 -31.24 -23.80 1.00
N ASN A 293 -31.17 -25.08 0.60
CA ASN A 293 -29.97 -25.88 0.73
C ASN A 293 -28.85 -25.49 -0.28
N GLN A 294 -29.19 -24.80 -1.37
CA GLN A 294 -28.24 -24.44 -2.43
C GLN A 294 -27.34 -23.23 -2.06
N VAL A 295 -27.77 -22.39 -1.16
CA VAL A 295 -27.01 -21.19 -0.75
C VAL A 295 -25.63 -21.59 -0.21
N GLY A 296 -24.57 -20.93 -0.71
CA GLY A 296 -23.16 -21.23 -0.41
C GLY A 296 -22.65 -22.55 -0.99
N LYS A 297 -23.44 -23.23 -1.83
CA LYS A 297 -23.12 -24.50 -2.50
C LYS A 297 -23.37 -24.47 -4.00
N CYS A 298 -24.06 -23.48 -4.50
CA CYS A 298 -24.40 -23.31 -5.90
C CYS A 298 -24.06 -21.91 -6.39
N SER A 299 -24.02 -21.71 -7.70
CA SER A 299 -23.58 -20.49 -8.35
C SER A 299 -22.09 -20.20 -8.14
N LEU A 300 -21.71 -18.92 -8.20
CA LEU A 300 -20.34 -18.48 -8.05
C LEU A 300 -20.13 -17.86 -6.66
N GLY A 301 -18.91 -17.94 -6.16
CA GLY A 301 -18.49 -17.29 -4.93
C GLY A 301 -17.76 -16.00 -5.22
N ASP A 302 -16.62 -15.86 -4.61
CA ASP A 302 -15.77 -14.70 -4.72
C ASP A 302 -14.95 -14.65 -6.01
N LEU A 303 -14.48 -13.45 -6.36
CA LEU A 303 -13.60 -13.14 -7.50
C LEU A 303 -12.32 -12.48 -7.01
N ASP A 304 -11.22 -12.71 -7.72
CA ASP A 304 -10.05 -11.85 -7.65
C ASP A 304 -9.20 -11.92 -8.93
N LEU A 305 -8.30 -10.97 -9.12
CA LEU A 305 -7.43 -10.85 -10.30
C LEU A 305 -5.99 -11.17 -9.96
N SER A 306 -5.27 -11.80 -10.91
CA SER A 306 -3.80 -11.79 -10.86
C SER A 306 -3.28 -10.36 -10.86
N GLU A 307 -2.15 -10.13 -10.20
CA GLU A 307 -1.53 -8.80 -10.07
C GLU A 307 -1.30 -8.11 -11.41
N ASP A 308 -1.00 -8.86 -12.46
CA ASP A 308 -0.83 -8.33 -13.83
C ASP A 308 -2.16 -8.03 -14.56
N GLY A 309 -3.30 -8.37 -13.94
CA GLY A 309 -4.65 -8.22 -14.49
C GLY A 309 -4.97 -9.16 -15.66
N GLN A 310 -4.14 -10.17 -15.93
CA GLN A 310 -4.34 -11.07 -17.08
C GLN A 310 -5.27 -12.24 -16.80
N THR A 311 -5.41 -12.64 -15.54
CA THR A 311 -6.25 -13.77 -15.13
C THR A 311 -7.25 -13.36 -14.07
N LEU A 312 -8.55 -13.54 -14.35
CA LEU A 312 -9.60 -13.46 -13.35
C LEU A 312 -9.81 -14.85 -12.75
N PHE A 313 -9.77 -14.94 -11.42
CA PHE A 313 -10.10 -16.16 -10.67
C PHE A 313 -11.52 -16.07 -10.13
N VAL A 314 -12.23 -17.18 -10.12
CA VAL A 314 -13.58 -17.30 -9.54
C VAL A 314 -13.76 -18.63 -8.83
N THR A 315 -14.37 -18.60 -7.66
CA THR A 315 -14.80 -19.82 -6.96
C THR A 315 -16.11 -20.33 -7.53
N ASN A 316 -16.10 -21.52 -8.10
CA ASN A 316 -17.31 -22.26 -8.44
C ASN A 316 -17.80 -23.07 -7.22
N LEU A 317 -18.83 -22.60 -6.56
CA LEU A 317 -19.37 -23.23 -5.34
C LEU A 317 -19.98 -24.61 -5.62
N THR A 318 -20.41 -24.88 -6.86
CA THR A 318 -21.01 -26.13 -7.28
C THR A 318 -20.01 -27.27 -7.30
N THR A 319 -18.88 -27.05 -7.97
CA THR A 319 -17.83 -28.06 -8.17
C THR A 319 -16.72 -27.99 -7.13
N LYS A 320 -16.70 -26.93 -6.31
CA LYS A 320 -15.64 -26.61 -5.34
C LYS A 320 -14.29 -26.47 -6.04
N GLU A 321 -14.28 -25.76 -7.15
CA GLU A 321 -13.10 -25.51 -7.98
C GLU A 321 -12.86 -24.02 -8.14
N ILE A 322 -11.61 -23.66 -8.32
CA ILE A 322 -11.21 -22.33 -8.76
C ILE A 322 -11.02 -22.36 -10.26
N ILE A 323 -11.61 -21.41 -10.96
CA ILE A 323 -11.51 -21.27 -12.41
C ILE A 323 -10.71 -20.03 -12.72
N GLY A 324 -9.64 -20.17 -13.51
CA GLY A 324 -8.87 -19.04 -14.06
C GLY A 324 -9.33 -18.73 -15.49
N ILE A 325 -9.60 -17.45 -15.76
CA ILE A 325 -10.12 -16.94 -17.03
C ILE A 325 -9.19 -15.85 -17.56
N ASP A 326 -8.70 -15.97 -18.79
CA ASP A 326 -7.93 -14.93 -19.48
C ASP A 326 -8.83 -13.70 -19.71
N THR A 327 -8.44 -12.55 -19.16
CA THR A 327 -9.27 -11.33 -19.17
C THR A 327 -9.44 -10.73 -20.55
N ALA A 328 -8.47 -10.93 -21.45
CA ALA A 328 -8.50 -10.43 -22.82
C ALA A 328 -9.20 -11.41 -23.79
N LYS A 329 -8.94 -12.72 -23.64
CA LYS A 329 -9.46 -13.75 -24.56
C LYS A 329 -10.79 -14.36 -24.14
N GLN A 330 -11.20 -14.16 -22.88
CA GLN A 330 -12.44 -14.74 -22.32
C GLN A 330 -12.43 -16.28 -22.35
N THR A 331 -11.27 -16.88 -22.17
CA THR A 331 -11.08 -18.33 -22.22
C THR A 331 -10.51 -18.85 -20.91
N LYS A 332 -10.86 -20.08 -20.59
CA LYS A 332 -10.32 -20.77 -19.43
C LYS A 332 -8.79 -20.98 -19.57
N VAL A 333 -8.00 -20.52 -18.60
CA VAL A 333 -6.55 -20.75 -18.48
C VAL A 333 -6.19 -21.78 -17.44
N GLY A 334 -7.08 -22.01 -16.45
CA GLY A 334 -6.87 -23.01 -15.41
C GLY A 334 -8.19 -23.45 -14.74
N GLN A 335 -8.14 -24.61 -14.10
CA GLN A 335 -9.23 -25.16 -13.29
C GLN A 335 -8.61 -26.05 -12.21
N TRP A 336 -8.77 -25.66 -10.95
CA TRP A 336 -8.12 -26.32 -9.83
C TRP A 336 -9.15 -26.76 -8.79
N ALA A 337 -9.27 -28.06 -8.58
CA ALA A 337 -10.11 -28.59 -7.52
C ALA A 337 -9.54 -28.19 -6.16
N PHE A 338 -10.40 -27.63 -5.29
CA PHE A 338 -10.01 -27.31 -3.92
C PHE A 338 -9.57 -28.60 -3.20
N PRO A 339 -8.47 -28.59 -2.42
CA PRO A 339 -7.89 -29.82 -1.85
C PRO A 339 -8.69 -30.32 -0.63
N SER A 340 -9.99 -30.56 -0.82
CA SER A 340 -10.95 -30.92 0.24
C SER A 340 -10.53 -32.15 1.05
N ASN A 341 -9.79 -33.08 0.44
CA ASN A 341 -9.29 -34.27 1.14
C ASN A 341 -8.06 -34.01 2.02
N GLN A 342 -7.40 -32.89 1.86
CA GLN A 342 -6.28 -32.46 2.72
C GLN A 342 -6.77 -31.71 3.96
N ALA A 343 -7.98 -31.14 3.88
CA ALA A 343 -8.61 -30.50 5.03
C ALA A 343 -8.94 -31.54 6.12
N SER A 344 -8.59 -31.27 7.36
CA SER A 344 -8.88 -32.14 8.51
C SER A 344 -10.37 -32.10 8.95
N CYS A 345 -11.27 -31.94 8.01
CA CYS A 345 -12.72 -31.99 8.17
C CYS A 345 -13.19 -33.43 8.30
N LYS A 346 -13.98 -33.76 9.33
CA LYS A 346 -14.40 -35.13 9.61
C LYS A 346 -15.13 -35.79 8.46
N ASN A 347 -15.99 -35.05 7.74
CA ASN A 347 -16.75 -35.55 6.61
C ASN A 347 -16.22 -34.95 5.30
N ALA A 348 -14.88 -34.76 5.15
CA ALA A 348 -14.30 -34.36 3.88
C ALA A 348 -14.51 -35.44 2.81
N PRO A 349 -14.80 -35.07 1.55
CA PRO A 349 -14.88 -33.68 1.06
C PRO A 349 -16.26 -33.00 1.26
N ASP A 350 -17.26 -33.72 1.76
CA ASP A 350 -18.67 -33.28 1.70
C ASP A 350 -18.93 -31.99 2.52
N ASP A 351 -18.30 -31.85 3.68
CA ASP A 351 -18.46 -30.69 4.56
C ASP A 351 -17.49 -29.53 4.29
N VAL A 352 -16.55 -29.67 3.35
CA VAL A 352 -15.63 -28.59 2.98
C VAL A 352 -16.30 -27.63 1.99
N ARG A 353 -16.26 -26.31 2.29
CA ARG A 353 -16.94 -25.26 1.53
C ARG A 353 -15.96 -24.11 1.23
N PRO A 354 -15.27 -24.11 0.06
CA PRO A 354 -14.48 -22.96 -0.38
C PRO A 354 -15.38 -21.81 -0.84
N PHE A 355 -14.93 -20.53 -0.63
CA PHE A 355 -15.68 -19.36 -1.09
C PHE A 355 -14.75 -18.16 -1.38
N GLY A 356 -14.14 -17.52 -0.36
CA GLY A 356 -13.36 -16.31 -0.47
C GLY A 356 -12.05 -16.51 -1.23
N LEU A 357 -11.62 -15.50 -1.98
CA LEU A 357 -10.39 -15.48 -2.77
C LEU A 357 -9.57 -14.24 -2.49
N LYS A 358 -8.23 -14.35 -2.57
CA LYS A 358 -7.31 -13.23 -2.71
C LYS A 358 -6.04 -13.65 -3.41
N TYR A 359 -5.66 -12.93 -4.46
CA TYR A 359 -4.35 -13.07 -5.10
C TYR A 359 -3.35 -12.13 -4.43
N HIS A 360 -2.27 -12.67 -3.89
CA HIS A 360 -1.28 -11.88 -3.16
C HIS A 360 0.11 -12.49 -3.32
N HIS A 361 1.09 -11.67 -3.74
CA HIS A 361 2.49 -12.07 -3.94
C HIS A 361 2.67 -13.36 -4.78
N GLY A 362 1.97 -13.44 -5.92
CA GLY A 362 2.11 -14.56 -6.86
C GLY A 362 1.38 -15.84 -6.44
N LEU A 363 0.62 -15.81 -5.34
CA LEU A 363 -0.19 -16.93 -4.84
C LEU A 363 -1.66 -16.55 -4.76
N LEU A 364 -2.54 -17.50 -5.07
CA LEU A 364 -3.97 -17.36 -4.85
C LEU A 364 -4.36 -18.00 -3.51
N TYR A 365 -4.85 -17.21 -2.58
CA TYR A 365 -5.36 -17.68 -1.29
C TYR A 365 -6.85 -17.98 -1.41
N VAL A 366 -7.27 -19.11 -0.87
CA VAL A 366 -8.65 -19.59 -0.94
C VAL A 366 -9.15 -19.94 0.45
N GLY A 367 -10.17 -19.21 0.89
CA GLY A 367 -10.84 -19.40 2.16
C GLY A 367 -11.90 -20.50 2.10
N ALA A 368 -11.97 -21.34 3.11
CA ALA A 368 -12.97 -22.40 3.22
C ALA A 368 -13.38 -22.68 4.66
N VAL A 369 -14.55 -23.28 4.84
CA VAL A 369 -15.01 -23.74 6.15
C VAL A 369 -15.34 -25.23 6.14
N CYS A 370 -15.21 -25.89 7.29
CA CYS A 370 -15.85 -27.16 7.61
C CYS A 370 -17.28 -26.86 8.07
N SER A 371 -18.25 -27.19 7.26
CA SER A 371 -19.65 -26.82 7.50
C SER A 371 -20.34 -27.63 8.63
N GLY A 372 -19.89 -28.84 8.94
CA GLY A 372 -20.52 -29.76 9.89
C GLY A 372 -21.95 -30.20 9.49
N GLU A 373 -22.36 -29.89 8.25
CA GLU A 373 -23.72 -30.10 7.77
C GLU A 373 -24.12 -31.58 7.80
N VAL A 374 -23.22 -32.49 7.39
CA VAL A 374 -23.45 -33.93 7.33
C VAL A 374 -23.77 -34.49 8.73
N SER A 375 -23.04 -34.07 9.74
CA SER A 375 -23.22 -34.52 11.12
C SER A 375 -24.38 -33.85 11.86
N ARG A 376 -24.83 -32.67 11.43
CA ARG A 376 -25.87 -31.86 12.13
C ARG A 376 -27.17 -32.64 12.31
N THR A 377 -27.58 -33.40 11.32
CA THR A 377 -28.83 -34.17 11.35
C THR A 377 -28.80 -35.26 12.41
N ALA A 378 -27.63 -35.85 12.68
CA ALA A 378 -27.46 -36.90 13.67
C ALA A 378 -27.28 -36.34 15.10
N ASN A 379 -26.44 -35.33 15.27
CA ASN A 379 -26.15 -34.75 16.58
C ASN A 379 -25.55 -33.35 16.45
N LEU A 380 -26.30 -32.35 16.89
CA LEU A 380 -25.88 -30.94 16.82
C LEU A 380 -24.59 -30.65 17.62
N ALA A 381 -24.44 -31.23 18.82
CA ALA A 381 -23.24 -30.99 19.62
C ALA A 381 -21.98 -31.56 18.96
N THR A 382 -22.05 -32.78 18.46
CA THR A 382 -20.92 -33.39 17.74
C THR A 382 -20.60 -32.63 16.44
N ALA A 383 -21.61 -32.15 15.74
CA ALA A 383 -21.42 -31.37 14.54
C ALA A 383 -20.74 -30.03 14.79
N ARG A 384 -20.95 -29.39 15.94
CA ARG A 384 -20.24 -28.18 16.35
C ARG A 384 -18.75 -28.43 16.57
N ASP A 385 -18.38 -29.59 17.15
CA ASP A 385 -16.99 -29.98 17.37
C ASP A 385 -16.21 -30.20 16.03
N GLU A 386 -16.91 -30.21 14.90
CA GLU A 386 -16.33 -30.40 13.56
C GLU A 386 -16.07 -29.09 12.81
N LEU A 387 -16.50 -27.94 13.36
CA LEU A 387 -16.38 -26.65 12.68
C LEU A 387 -14.91 -26.19 12.65
N ARG A 388 -14.46 -25.79 11.46
CA ARG A 388 -13.11 -25.26 11.22
C ARG A 388 -13.14 -24.17 10.16
N ALA A 389 -12.16 -23.26 10.22
CA ALA A 389 -11.82 -22.34 9.17
C ALA A 389 -10.46 -22.72 8.57
N TYR A 390 -10.34 -22.64 7.24
CA TYR A 390 -9.12 -22.93 6.48
C TYR A 390 -8.80 -21.80 5.54
N VAL A 391 -7.50 -21.60 5.32
CA VAL A 391 -6.99 -20.91 4.12
C VAL A 391 -5.94 -21.81 3.48
N PHE A 392 -6.08 -22.04 2.18
CA PHE A 392 -5.07 -22.70 1.35
C PHE A 392 -4.51 -21.70 0.35
N SER A 393 -3.22 -21.73 0.09
CA SER A 393 -2.61 -21.03 -1.05
C SER A 393 -2.43 -21.97 -2.24
N LEU A 394 -2.69 -21.45 -3.42
CA LEU A 394 -2.47 -22.11 -4.71
C LEU A 394 -1.40 -21.37 -5.50
N ASN A 395 -0.32 -22.07 -5.83
CA ASN A 395 0.59 -21.60 -6.87
C ASN A 395 0.05 -22.06 -8.23
N THR A 396 -0.47 -21.15 -9.02
CA THR A 396 -1.14 -21.44 -10.30
C THR A 396 -0.18 -21.90 -11.39
N THR A 397 1.12 -21.60 -11.26
CA THR A 397 2.16 -22.06 -12.19
C THR A 397 2.54 -23.51 -11.95
N SER A 398 2.76 -23.92 -10.71
CA SER A 398 3.13 -25.29 -10.34
C SER A 398 1.92 -26.18 -10.05
N ASN A 399 0.71 -25.63 -9.96
CA ASN A 399 -0.53 -26.28 -9.52
C ASN A 399 -0.44 -26.87 -8.10
N ALA A 400 0.40 -26.31 -7.26
CA ALA A 400 0.63 -26.79 -5.90
C ALA A 400 -0.27 -26.07 -4.90
N TRP A 401 -0.93 -26.85 -4.03
CA TRP A 401 -1.70 -26.36 -2.90
C TRP A 401 -0.90 -26.49 -1.59
N THR A 402 -1.00 -25.48 -0.73
CA THR A 402 -0.42 -25.49 0.62
C THR A 402 -1.47 -25.03 1.62
N GLU A 403 -1.68 -25.80 2.70
CA GLU A 403 -2.48 -25.35 3.84
C GLU A 403 -1.70 -24.27 4.59
N VAL A 404 -2.25 -23.06 4.66
CA VAL A 404 -1.60 -21.92 5.34
C VAL A 404 -2.28 -21.55 6.64
N LEU A 405 -3.55 -21.92 6.80
CA LEU A 405 -4.30 -21.74 8.05
C LEU A 405 -5.28 -22.90 8.25
N ASN A 406 -5.33 -23.43 9.48
CA ASN A 406 -6.27 -24.43 9.91
C ASN A 406 -6.65 -24.17 11.37
N TYR A 407 -7.80 -23.56 11.58
CA TYR A 407 -8.25 -23.13 12.90
C TYR A 407 -9.47 -23.92 13.37
N ASP A 408 -9.40 -24.47 14.60
CA ASP A 408 -10.51 -25.17 15.28
C ASP A 408 -11.52 -24.16 15.83
N TRP A 409 -12.62 -23.99 15.13
CA TRP A 409 -13.64 -22.96 15.41
C TRP A 409 -14.64 -23.40 16.48
N SER A 410 -14.60 -24.65 16.88
CA SER A 410 -15.61 -25.26 17.73
C SER A 410 -15.61 -24.70 19.16
N LYS A 411 -14.50 -24.11 19.63
CA LYS A 411 -14.25 -23.88 21.05
C LYS A 411 -14.24 -22.43 21.51
N GLN A 412 -14.12 -21.46 20.62
CA GLN A 412 -13.70 -20.11 21.02
C GLN A 412 -14.51 -18.95 20.44
N ARG A 413 -15.41 -19.18 19.49
CA ARG A 413 -16.18 -18.08 18.92
C ARG A 413 -17.68 -18.15 19.27
N TYR A 414 -18.18 -16.97 19.52
CA TYR A 414 -19.59 -16.77 19.77
C TYR A 414 -20.15 -15.92 18.63
N GLY A 415 -21.25 -16.34 18.06
CA GLY A 415 -22.02 -15.52 17.15
C GLY A 415 -23.04 -14.65 17.91
N ILE A 416 -24.03 -14.18 17.20
CA ILE A 416 -25.15 -13.39 17.76
C ILE A 416 -25.60 -13.96 19.12
N TYR A 417 -25.83 -13.09 20.10
CA TYR A 417 -26.30 -13.44 21.45
C TYR A 417 -25.38 -14.40 22.23
N LYS A 418 -24.07 -14.37 21.99
CA LYS A 418 -23.09 -15.24 22.68
C LYS A 418 -23.43 -16.74 22.58
N THR A 419 -24.03 -17.15 21.48
CA THR A 419 -24.28 -18.56 21.22
C THR A 419 -23.13 -19.11 20.35
N GLN A 420 -22.74 -20.35 20.60
CA GLN A 420 -21.77 -21.05 19.81
C GLN A 420 -22.14 -21.02 18.31
N LEU A 421 -21.13 -21.05 17.46
CA LEU A 421 -21.32 -21.22 16.02
C LEU A 421 -22.11 -22.50 15.73
N ASP A 422 -22.90 -22.46 14.68
CA ASP A 422 -23.76 -23.58 14.28
C ASP A 422 -23.26 -24.22 13.00
N PRO A 423 -23.32 -25.57 12.90
CA PRO A 423 -23.13 -26.26 11.63
C PRO A 423 -24.19 -25.84 10.61
N TRP A 424 -23.86 -25.94 9.34
CA TRP A 424 -24.76 -25.53 8.27
C TRP A 424 -26.10 -26.26 8.26
N LEU A 425 -27.15 -25.55 7.88
CA LEU A 425 -28.51 -26.06 7.74
C LEU A 425 -28.74 -26.63 6.33
N SER A 426 -29.19 -27.85 6.23
CA SER A 426 -29.67 -28.43 4.97
C SER A 426 -31.17 -28.25 4.77
N SER A 427 -31.90 -27.91 5.83
CA SER A 427 -33.34 -27.70 5.81
C SER A 427 -33.78 -26.72 6.91
N MET A 428 -34.85 -25.94 6.65
CA MET A 428 -35.48 -25.07 7.62
C MET A 428 -35.94 -25.83 8.87
N ASP A 429 -36.32 -27.10 8.76
CA ASP A 429 -36.81 -27.93 9.86
C ASP A 429 -35.73 -28.22 10.91
N GLN A 430 -34.48 -28.02 10.58
CA GLN A 430 -33.37 -28.15 11.53
C GLN A 430 -33.22 -26.97 12.49
N ILE A 431 -33.90 -25.84 12.22
CA ILE A 431 -33.85 -24.66 13.07
C ILE A 431 -34.65 -24.94 14.33
N SER A 432 -34.01 -24.85 15.49
CA SER A 432 -34.66 -25.02 16.79
C SER A 432 -35.75 -23.96 17.01
N ALA A 433 -36.85 -24.35 17.67
CA ALA A 433 -37.94 -23.45 18.01
C ALA A 433 -37.45 -22.24 18.87
N SER A 434 -36.42 -22.43 19.68
CA SER A 434 -35.81 -21.38 20.50
C SER A 434 -35.09 -20.27 19.68
N ARG A 435 -34.78 -20.55 18.42
CA ARG A 435 -34.17 -19.58 17.51
C ARG A 435 -35.17 -18.62 16.85
N PHE A 436 -36.46 -18.82 17.08
CA PHE A 436 -37.52 -17.93 16.63
C PHE A 436 -37.97 -16.99 17.73
N ALA A 437 -37.84 -15.70 17.50
CA ALA A 437 -38.26 -14.67 18.46
C ALA A 437 -39.36 -13.80 17.86
N LYS A 438 -40.35 -13.44 18.72
CA LYS A 438 -41.36 -12.44 18.38
C LYS A 438 -40.78 -11.05 18.64
N GLY A 439 -40.93 -10.13 17.71
CA GLY A 439 -40.46 -8.75 17.80
C GLY A 439 -41.47 -7.76 17.24
N THR A 440 -41.22 -6.50 17.43
CA THR A 440 -41.95 -5.40 16.82
C THR A 440 -40.94 -4.49 16.16
N PRO A 441 -41.03 -4.16 14.87
CA PRO A 441 -42.15 -4.46 13.94
C PRO A 441 -42.11 -5.87 13.32
N ARG A 442 -41.05 -6.65 13.46
CA ARG A 442 -40.90 -7.95 12.79
C ARG A 442 -40.48 -9.06 13.74
N ASN A 443 -40.82 -10.31 13.40
CA ASN A 443 -40.30 -11.48 14.11
C ASN A 443 -38.96 -11.90 13.49
N TRP A 444 -38.10 -12.53 14.31
CA TRP A 444 -36.73 -12.86 13.96
C TRP A 444 -36.46 -14.36 13.99
N VAL A 445 -35.60 -14.81 13.10
CA VAL A 445 -34.98 -16.15 13.15
C VAL A 445 -33.49 -16.01 13.09
N THR A 446 -32.77 -16.78 13.90
CA THR A 446 -31.30 -16.73 13.99
C THR A 446 -30.69 -18.11 13.88
N ASP A 447 -29.54 -18.20 13.24
CA ASP A 447 -28.62 -19.35 13.23
C ASP A 447 -27.22 -18.83 12.95
N ASN A 448 -26.22 -19.35 13.65
CA ASN A 448 -24.85 -18.83 13.60
C ASN A 448 -23.95 -19.65 12.63
N SER A 449 -24.51 -20.17 11.55
CA SER A 449 -23.73 -20.83 10.52
C SER A 449 -22.98 -19.79 9.65
N GLN A 450 -21.67 -19.98 9.47
CA GLN A 450 -20.80 -19.02 8.81
C GLN A 450 -20.25 -19.53 7.47
N MET A 451 -19.95 -18.58 6.57
CA MET A 451 -19.16 -18.75 5.35
C MET A 451 -17.94 -17.83 5.44
N LEU A 452 -16.76 -18.29 5.09
CA LEU A 452 -15.57 -17.45 4.90
C LEU A 452 -15.62 -16.92 3.47
N THR A 453 -16.06 -15.69 3.31
CA THR A 453 -16.48 -15.13 2.03
C THR A 453 -15.50 -14.17 1.39
N ASP A 454 -14.52 -13.69 2.15
CA ASP A 454 -13.53 -12.74 1.66
C ASP A 454 -12.22 -12.83 2.44
N ILE A 455 -11.11 -12.46 1.80
CA ILE A 455 -9.76 -12.42 2.36
C ILE A 455 -9.10 -11.14 1.88
N GLU A 456 -8.55 -10.35 2.83
CA GLU A 456 -7.71 -9.21 2.51
C GLU A 456 -6.35 -9.29 3.19
N PHE A 457 -5.37 -8.52 2.70
CA PHE A 457 -4.04 -8.46 3.27
C PHE A 457 -3.68 -7.05 3.73
N VAL A 458 -3.10 -6.97 4.93
CA VAL A 458 -2.46 -5.77 5.47
C VAL A 458 -0.97 -6.09 5.64
N GLY A 459 -0.18 -5.71 4.65
CA GLY A 459 1.19 -6.22 4.55
C GLY A 459 1.20 -7.74 4.35
N ASN A 460 1.80 -8.47 5.28
CA ASN A 460 1.82 -9.94 5.26
C ASN A 460 0.69 -10.59 6.06
N ASP A 461 -0.06 -9.82 6.86
CA ASP A 461 -1.14 -10.35 7.69
C ASP A 461 -2.42 -10.49 6.89
N MET A 462 -3.23 -11.51 7.19
CA MET A 462 -4.55 -11.68 6.57
C MET A 462 -5.66 -11.11 7.45
N VAL A 463 -6.68 -10.57 6.82
CA VAL A 463 -7.98 -10.26 7.43
C VAL A 463 -9.03 -11.13 6.74
N LEU A 464 -9.77 -11.90 7.53
CA LEU A 464 -10.77 -12.84 7.04
C LEU A 464 -12.18 -12.29 7.30
N GLY A 465 -13.00 -12.24 6.25
CA GLY A 465 -14.39 -11.82 6.30
C GLY A 465 -15.35 -13.00 6.37
N PHE A 466 -16.17 -13.05 7.41
CA PHE A 466 -17.19 -14.09 7.60
C PHE A 466 -18.59 -13.55 7.43
N ARG A 467 -19.45 -14.34 6.81
CA ARG A 467 -20.86 -14.04 6.51
C ARG A 467 -21.80 -15.09 7.06
N GLY A 468 -22.85 -14.67 7.75
CA GLY A 468 -23.89 -15.56 8.22
C GLY A 468 -24.72 -16.18 7.09
N ARG A 469 -24.61 -17.49 6.90
CA ARG A 469 -25.29 -18.22 5.80
C ARG A 469 -26.80 -18.16 5.87
N LEU A 470 -27.41 -18.22 7.07
CA LEU A 470 -28.87 -18.18 7.22
C LEU A 470 -29.47 -16.89 6.62
N ALA A 471 -28.77 -15.78 6.66
CA ALA A 471 -29.22 -14.51 6.08
C ALA A 471 -29.43 -14.60 4.56
N ASP A 472 -28.67 -15.45 3.89
CA ASP A 472 -28.84 -15.70 2.46
C ASP A 472 -29.82 -16.87 2.18
N GLN A 473 -30.00 -17.80 3.14
CA GLN A 473 -30.92 -18.95 3.00
C GLN A 473 -32.38 -18.62 3.30
N TRP A 474 -32.63 -17.59 4.14
CA TRP A 474 -34.00 -17.28 4.57
C TRP A 474 -34.53 -16.00 3.91
N GLY A 475 -33.87 -14.87 4.10
CA GLY A 475 -34.35 -13.56 3.60
C GLY A 475 -35.28 -12.83 4.56
N VAL A 476 -36.28 -12.14 4.01
CA VAL A 476 -37.16 -11.16 4.70
C VAL A 476 -38.62 -11.60 4.67
N ASP A 477 -39.31 -11.55 5.84
CA ASP A 477 -40.76 -11.76 5.98
C ASP A 477 -41.28 -13.08 5.37
N LEU A 478 -40.49 -14.14 5.38
CA LEU A 478 -40.93 -15.46 4.94
C LEU A 478 -41.74 -16.17 6.02
N PRO A 479 -42.90 -16.81 5.67
CA PRO A 479 -43.63 -17.62 6.60
C PRO A 479 -42.85 -18.87 6.98
N TYR A 480 -42.92 -19.22 8.23
CA TYR A 480 -42.41 -20.48 8.71
C TYR A 480 -43.49 -21.57 8.59
N SER A 481 -43.34 -22.49 7.67
CA SER A 481 -44.21 -23.63 7.48
C SER A 481 -43.45 -24.91 7.86
N ARG A 482 -43.70 -25.42 9.09
CA ARG A 482 -43.32 -26.80 9.42
C ARG A 482 -44.43 -27.77 8.98
N THR A 483 -44.00 -28.90 8.46
CA THR A 483 -44.87 -30.04 8.16
C THR A 483 -45.43 -30.68 9.44
N THR A 484 -44.87 -30.32 10.62
CA THR A 484 -45.39 -30.72 11.96
C THR A 484 -45.95 -29.50 12.70
N PRO A 485 -47.22 -29.58 13.16
CA PRO A 485 -47.91 -28.47 13.76
C PRO A 485 -47.47 -28.20 15.18
N THR A 486 -46.47 -27.42 15.41
CA THR A 486 -46.20 -26.87 16.73
C THR A 486 -45.96 -25.35 16.66
N VAL A 487 -47.00 -24.60 16.94
CA VAL A 487 -47.08 -23.29 17.61
C VAL A 487 -46.62 -22.05 16.83
N VAL A 488 -45.95 -22.12 15.66
CA VAL A 488 -45.36 -20.92 15.00
C VAL A 488 -45.92 -20.63 13.60
N SER A 489 -46.91 -21.37 13.17
CA SER A 489 -47.39 -21.48 11.76
C SER A 489 -48.14 -20.31 11.15
N ALA A 490 -48.22 -19.16 11.81
CA ALA A 490 -48.98 -18.00 11.29
C ALA A 490 -48.17 -16.69 11.22
N LEU A 491 -46.85 -16.72 11.45
CA LEU A 491 -46.04 -15.52 11.53
C LEU A 491 -44.95 -15.56 10.45
N ASN A 492 -44.68 -14.42 9.84
CA ASN A 492 -43.51 -14.23 8.99
C ASN A 492 -42.30 -13.85 9.82
N TYR A 493 -41.13 -14.34 9.44
CA TYR A 493 -39.85 -14.08 10.09
C TYR A 493 -38.83 -13.50 9.12
N THR A 494 -37.99 -12.62 9.64
CA THR A 494 -36.80 -12.09 8.95
C THR A 494 -35.56 -12.62 9.65
N THR A 495 -34.53 -12.99 8.92
CA THR A 495 -33.26 -13.36 9.53
C THR A 495 -32.57 -12.15 10.15
N ASN A 496 -31.80 -12.43 11.19
CA ASN A 496 -30.80 -11.51 11.72
C ASN A 496 -29.44 -12.00 11.26
N THR A 497 -28.72 -11.15 10.55
CA THR A 497 -27.36 -11.44 10.02
C THR A 497 -26.38 -11.55 11.14
N VAL A 498 -25.43 -12.46 10.98
CA VAL A 498 -24.22 -12.54 11.76
C VAL A 498 -23.06 -12.86 10.85
N GLY A 499 -21.98 -12.17 11.05
CA GLY A 499 -20.70 -12.36 10.39
C GLY A 499 -19.65 -11.62 11.20
N ASP A 500 -18.41 -11.90 10.92
CA ASP A 500 -17.29 -11.54 11.75
C ASP A 500 -16.10 -11.10 10.88
N ILE A 501 -15.16 -10.36 11.41
CA ILE A 501 -13.86 -10.12 10.80
C ILE A 501 -12.75 -10.56 11.76
N VAL A 502 -11.73 -11.20 11.21
CA VAL A 502 -10.68 -11.85 12.01
C VAL A 502 -9.31 -11.48 11.50
N CYS A 503 -8.41 -11.11 12.40
CA CYS A 503 -7.02 -10.86 12.10
C CYS A 503 -6.19 -12.14 12.22
N VAL A 504 -5.38 -12.44 11.21
CA VAL A 504 -4.48 -13.60 11.17
C VAL A 504 -3.07 -13.10 10.92
N GLY A 505 -2.27 -13.04 12.01
CA GLY A 505 -0.92 -12.48 11.97
C GLY A 505 0.07 -13.41 11.31
N TYR A 506 1.04 -12.84 10.58
CA TYR A 506 2.14 -13.56 9.95
C TYR A 506 3.40 -13.49 10.79
N ASP A 507 3.93 -14.65 11.15
CA ASP A 507 5.23 -14.75 11.84
C ASP A 507 6.38 -14.78 10.82
N ASN A 508 7.14 -13.71 10.76
CA ASN A 508 8.30 -13.58 9.87
C ASN A 508 9.43 -14.58 10.19
N VAL A 509 9.50 -15.11 11.41
CA VAL A 509 10.53 -16.08 11.83
C VAL A 509 10.16 -17.49 11.40
N THR A 510 8.96 -17.94 11.76
CA THR A 510 8.48 -19.29 11.43
C THR A 510 7.88 -19.39 10.03
N LYS A 511 7.64 -18.25 9.36
CA LYS A 511 6.99 -18.14 8.04
C LYS A 511 5.61 -18.82 8.05
N SER A 512 4.85 -18.62 9.12
CA SER A 512 3.54 -19.22 9.31
C SER A 512 2.50 -18.21 9.78
N TYR A 513 1.24 -18.49 9.47
CA TYR A 513 0.10 -17.70 9.90
C TYR A 513 -0.46 -18.18 11.22
N MET A 514 -0.87 -17.25 12.08
CA MET A 514 -1.45 -17.53 13.37
C MET A 514 -2.73 -16.72 13.56
N TRP A 515 -3.82 -17.42 13.88
CA TRP A 515 -5.10 -16.81 14.21
C TRP A 515 -4.96 -15.92 15.45
N GLU A 516 -5.67 -14.79 15.48
CA GLU A 516 -5.75 -13.96 16.69
C GLU A 516 -6.18 -14.79 17.89
N SER A 517 -5.66 -14.48 19.08
CA SER A 517 -6.01 -15.22 20.28
C SER A 517 -7.02 -14.44 21.12
N ASN A 518 -8.07 -15.11 21.59
CA ASN A 518 -9.09 -14.54 22.47
C ASN A 518 -8.55 -14.07 23.83
N ASP A 519 -7.28 -14.34 24.15
CA ASP A 519 -6.61 -13.95 25.39
C ASP A 519 -5.50 -12.92 25.20
N HIS A 520 -5.43 -12.26 24.02
CA HIS A 520 -4.43 -11.25 23.66
C HIS A 520 -2.97 -11.72 23.69
N THR A 521 -2.72 -13.01 23.58
CA THR A 521 -1.36 -13.56 23.64
C THR A 521 -0.70 -13.68 22.29
N ASN A 522 -1.43 -13.49 21.20
CA ASN A 522 -0.86 -13.47 19.87
C ASN A 522 -0.37 -12.04 19.51
N ASN A 523 0.95 -11.85 19.53
CA ASN A 523 1.60 -10.57 19.29
C ASN A 523 2.30 -10.57 17.92
N LEU A 524 1.63 -10.98 16.87
CA LEU A 524 2.20 -11.06 15.53
C LEU A 524 1.58 -10.05 14.57
N GLY A 525 2.43 -9.37 13.83
CA GLY A 525 2.04 -8.47 12.77
C GLY A 525 1.11 -7.33 13.20
N VAL A 526 0.13 -7.00 12.39
CA VAL A 526 -0.91 -6.01 12.68
C VAL A 526 -1.71 -6.40 13.91
N CYS A 527 -1.97 -7.70 14.10
CA CYS A 527 -2.70 -8.25 15.25
C CYS A 527 -1.95 -8.08 16.58
N ALA A 528 -0.67 -7.67 16.55
CA ALA A 528 0.17 -7.50 17.75
C ALA A 528 -0.15 -6.26 18.59
N GLY A 529 -0.86 -5.28 18.03
CA GLY A 529 -1.01 -3.94 18.65
C GLY A 529 -1.82 -3.88 19.93
N ARG A 530 -2.54 -4.93 20.31
CA ARG A 530 -3.41 -4.94 21.47
C ARG A 530 -2.71 -5.47 22.72
N SER A 531 -2.22 -4.56 23.57
CA SER A 531 -1.76 -4.90 24.92
C SER A 531 -2.96 -5.15 25.85
N ALA A 532 -2.89 -6.18 26.69
CA ALA A 532 -3.87 -6.45 27.76
C ALA A 532 -4.11 -5.23 28.69
N SER A 533 -3.28 -4.21 28.64
CA SER A 533 -3.46 -2.95 29.36
C SER A 533 -4.55 -2.03 28.76
N ASN A 534 -5.01 -2.28 27.54
CA ASN A 534 -6.13 -1.58 26.92
C ASN A 534 -7.50 -2.20 27.26
N SER A 535 -7.55 -3.15 28.17
CA SER A 535 -8.78 -3.65 28.81
C SER A 535 -9.62 -2.56 29.51
N GLY A 536 -9.27 -1.31 29.36
CA GLY A 536 -9.90 -0.14 29.96
C GLY A 536 -10.78 0.69 29.04
N TYR A 537 -11.08 0.29 27.81
CA TYR A 537 -12.17 0.91 27.08
C TYR A 537 -13.50 0.38 27.65
N ILE A 538 -13.80 0.90 28.83
CA ILE A 538 -15.15 0.84 29.38
C ILE A 538 -15.98 1.68 28.41
N HIS A 539 -16.89 1.06 27.68
CA HIS A 539 -17.96 1.76 26.99
C HIS A 539 -18.50 2.87 27.91
N PRO A 540 -18.75 4.10 27.44
CA PRO A 540 -19.18 5.22 28.26
C PRO A 540 -20.49 5.01 29.05
N ASP A 541 -21.10 3.86 28.91
CA ASP A 541 -22.30 3.50 29.65
C ASP A 541 -21.93 2.98 31.05
N THR A 542 -21.68 3.93 31.96
CA THR A 542 -21.33 3.69 33.39
C THR A 542 -22.47 3.05 34.23
N ASN A 543 -23.61 2.73 33.61
CA ASN A 543 -24.79 2.16 34.31
C ASN A 543 -24.96 0.66 34.07
N TYR A 544 -23.93 -0.04 33.61
CA TYR A 544 -24.04 -1.48 33.37
C TYR A 544 -23.99 -2.26 34.69
N ASP A 545 -25.10 -2.91 35.00
CA ASP A 545 -25.23 -3.75 36.21
C ASP A 545 -24.53 -5.10 36.00
N LEU A 546 -23.31 -5.23 36.52
CA LEU A 546 -22.52 -6.47 36.51
C LEU A 546 -23.22 -7.64 37.24
N ASN A 547 -24.33 -7.39 37.95
CA ASN A 547 -25.10 -8.38 38.68
C ASN A 547 -26.35 -8.84 37.93
N ASN A 548 -26.59 -8.37 36.71
CA ASN A 548 -27.72 -8.81 35.93
C ASN A 548 -27.49 -10.27 35.46
N THR A 549 -28.22 -11.20 36.09
CA THR A 549 -28.21 -12.64 35.79
C THR A 549 -28.99 -12.98 34.51
N ASP A 550 -29.47 -11.99 33.76
CA ASP A 550 -30.08 -12.22 32.46
C ASP A 550 -29.00 -12.52 31.41
N THR A 551 -28.79 -13.81 31.17
CA THR A 551 -27.79 -14.33 30.21
C THR A 551 -28.01 -13.88 28.76
N ARG A 552 -29.05 -13.12 28.47
CA ARG A 552 -29.33 -12.54 27.11
C ARG A 552 -28.62 -11.22 26.85
N TYR A 553 -27.96 -10.64 27.89
CA TYR A 553 -27.37 -9.30 27.83
C TYR A 553 -25.99 -9.23 28.49
N HIS A 554 -25.22 -10.32 28.48
CA HIS A 554 -23.88 -10.28 29.06
C HIS A 554 -22.91 -9.50 28.17
N ASN A 555 -22.51 -8.43 28.74
CA ASN A 555 -21.27 -7.65 28.62
C ASN A 555 -20.32 -7.98 27.47
N ASP A 556 -20.38 -7.18 26.45
CA ASP A 556 -19.34 -7.07 25.43
C ASP A 556 -18.23 -6.11 25.84
N ALA A 557 -18.20 -5.69 27.11
CA ALA A 557 -17.07 -4.96 27.69
C ALA A 557 -15.79 -5.81 27.77
N LEU A 558 -15.93 -7.09 27.50
CA LEU A 558 -14.87 -8.04 27.27
C LEU A 558 -15.14 -8.63 25.88
N ASP A 559 -14.84 -7.87 24.83
CA ASP A 559 -14.53 -8.47 23.56
C ASP A 559 -13.76 -9.74 23.87
N ASP A 560 -14.14 -10.83 23.23
CA ASP A 560 -13.56 -12.16 23.47
C ASP A 560 -12.08 -12.25 23.10
N GLY A 561 -11.36 -11.12 23.11
CA GLY A 561 -9.95 -10.98 22.78
C GLY A 561 -9.67 -10.73 21.31
N GLU A 562 -10.66 -10.40 20.54
CA GLU A 562 -10.55 -10.09 19.11
C GLU A 562 -9.73 -8.84 18.85
N PHE A 563 -8.99 -8.83 17.73
CA PHE A 563 -8.24 -7.66 17.34
C PHE A 563 -9.17 -6.52 16.87
N TYR A 564 -10.11 -6.80 15.96
CA TYR A 564 -11.08 -5.82 15.47
C TYR A 564 -12.28 -5.73 16.42
N TRP A 565 -12.06 -5.09 17.55
CA TRP A 565 -13.11 -4.87 18.54
C TRP A 565 -14.08 -3.77 18.11
N GLY A 566 -15.36 -3.93 18.40
CA GLY A 566 -16.40 -2.94 18.04
C GLY A 566 -17.01 -3.16 16.65
N ASP A 567 -16.70 -4.24 15.99
CA ASP A 567 -17.50 -4.83 14.91
C ASP A 567 -18.80 -5.45 15.44
N GLY A 568 -18.93 -5.59 16.77
CA GLY A 568 -20.20 -5.70 17.44
C GLY A 568 -20.98 -4.37 17.40
N GLY A 569 -22.17 -4.36 16.81
CA GLY A 569 -22.94 -3.15 16.55
C GLY A 569 -23.16 -2.26 17.77
N ALA A 570 -23.11 -0.95 17.55
CA ALA A 570 -23.50 0.07 18.52
C ALA A 570 -24.93 -0.17 19.07
N PRO A 571 -25.27 0.38 20.27
CA PRO A 571 -26.63 0.35 20.76
C PRO A 571 -27.61 0.91 19.71
N ILE A 572 -28.66 0.16 19.43
CA ILE A 572 -29.72 0.63 18.53
C ILE A 572 -30.36 1.84 19.19
N TYR A 573 -30.54 2.92 18.43
CA TYR A 573 -31.06 4.18 18.94
C TYR A 573 -32.35 4.00 19.75
N GLY A 574 -32.37 4.57 20.95
CA GLY A 574 -33.52 4.51 21.85
C GLY A 574 -33.74 3.17 22.54
N THR A 575 -32.83 2.22 22.42
CA THR A 575 -32.90 0.92 23.09
C THR A 575 -31.53 0.56 23.69
N THR A 576 -31.48 -0.44 24.57
CA THR A 576 -30.25 -1.07 25.04
C THR A 576 -29.86 -2.29 24.21
N ALA A 577 -30.63 -2.60 23.14
CA ALA A 577 -30.38 -3.73 22.28
C ALA A 577 -29.21 -3.42 21.33
N ARG A 578 -28.32 -4.39 21.13
CA ARG A 578 -27.18 -4.33 20.21
C ARG A 578 -27.25 -5.52 19.27
N HIS A 579 -26.62 -5.34 18.10
CA HIS A 579 -26.21 -6.49 17.30
C HIS A 579 -24.76 -6.80 17.67
N TYR A 580 -24.49 -8.06 17.89
CA TYR A 580 -23.15 -8.58 18.09
C TYR A 580 -22.72 -9.15 16.75
N GLU A 581 -21.48 -8.93 16.33
CA GLU A 581 -20.99 -9.35 15.05
C GLU A 581 -21.84 -8.85 13.89
N ILE A 582 -21.45 -7.72 13.31
CA ILE A 582 -22.27 -7.06 12.28
C ILE A 582 -21.72 -7.21 10.87
N SER A 583 -20.60 -7.90 10.67
CA SER A 583 -20.01 -8.10 9.35
C SER A 583 -20.99 -8.80 8.38
N GLN A 584 -21.01 -8.36 7.14
CA GLN A 584 -21.70 -9.02 6.05
C GLN A 584 -20.72 -9.76 5.10
N GLY A 585 -19.45 -9.88 5.52
CA GLY A 585 -18.42 -10.73 4.93
C GLY A 585 -17.62 -10.09 3.81
N GLY A 586 -17.96 -8.92 3.28
CA GLY A 586 -17.17 -8.21 2.28
C GLY A 586 -16.17 -7.27 2.94
N LEU A 587 -14.94 -7.24 2.44
CA LEU A 587 -13.82 -6.47 2.94
C LEU A 587 -13.19 -5.64 1.81
N ALA A 588 -12.50 -4.57 2.16
CA ALA A 588 -11.58 -3.87 1.26
C ALA A 588 -10.43 -3.26 2.08
N GLN A 589 -9.21 -3.42 1.60
CA GLN A 589 -8.02 -2.80 2.17
C GLN A 589 -7.54 -1.65 1.29
N ILE A 590 -7.17 -0.51 1.87
CA ILE A 590 -6.65 0.65 1.16
C ILE A 590 -5.23 0.92 1.65
N GLY A 591 -4.23 0.48 0.91
CA GLY A 591 -2.83 0.65 1.29
C GLY A 591 -2.58 0.22 2.74
N THR A 592 -2.05 1.11 3.57
CA THR A 592 -1.89 0.92 5.02
C THR A 592 -3.03 1.51 5.85
N GLY A 593 -4.07 2.02 5.21
CA GLY A 593 -5.25 2.59 5.86
C GLY A 593 -6.10 1.53 6.58
N PRO A 594 -7.26 1.93 7.10
CA PRO A 594 -8.16 1.02 7.77
C PRO A 594 -8.69 -0.07 6.84
N ILE A 595 -8.95 -1.25 7.38
CA ILE A 595 -9.78 -2.25 6.70
C ILE A 595 -11.23 -1.76 6.70
N ILE A 596 -11.94 -1.96 5.60
CA ILE A 596 -13.34 -1.56 5.44
C ILE A 596 -14.17 -2.81 5.33
N MET A 597 -15.20 -2.95 6.15
CA MET A 597 -16.12 -4.08 6.10
C MET A 597 -17.53 -3.67 5.70
N SER A 598 -18.24 -4.53 4.98
CA SER A 598 -19.67 -4.43 4.81
C SER A 598 -20.37 -4.83 6.11
N ALA A 599 -21.28 -3.99 6.61
CA ALA A 599 -21.82 -4.13 7.95
C ALA A 599 -23.32 -3.92 8.04
N LEU A 600 -23.95 -4.64 8.99
CA LEU A 600 -25.30 -4.37 9.46
C LEU A 600 -25.25 -3.29 10.55
N THR A 601 -26.19 -2.33 10.51
CA THR A 601 -26.34 -1.31 11.55
C THR A 601 -25.05 -0.52 11.83
N PRO A 602 -24.37 0.07 10.82
CA PRO A 602 -23.18 0.85 11.04
C PRO A 602 -23.41 1.96 12.08
N PRO A 603 -22.49 2.19 13.03
CA PRO A 603 -22.68 3.19 14.09
C PRO A 603 -22.55 4.62 13.54
N ASN A 604 -23.22 5.58 14.17
CA ASN A 604 -23.02 7.00 13.91
C ASN A 604 -21.97 7.61 14.87
N SER A 605 -21.71 8.91 14.76
CA SER A 605 -20.77 9.66 15.63
C SER A 605 -21.13 9.65 17.11
N LEU A 606 -22.33 9.22 17.47
CA LEU A 606 -22.78 9.08 18.87
C LEU A 606 -22.62 7.64 19.36
N GLY A 607 -22.01 6.74 18.58
CA GLY A 607 -21.92 5.33 18.87
C GLY A 607 -23.26 4.60 18.84
N VAL A 608 -24.23 5.08 18.05
CA VAL A 608 -25.59 4.51 17.95
C VAL A 608 -25.82 4.05 16.52
N GLY A 609 -26.27 2.79 16.34
CA GLY A 609 -26.65 2.23 15.04
C GLY A 609 -28.09 2.51 14.67
N TYR A 610 -28.36 2.65 13.36
CA TYR A 610 -29.73 2.74 12.83
C TYR A 610 -30.25 1.32 12.54
N ASP A 611 -31.26 0.89 13.28
CA ASP A 611 -31.81 -0.47 13.16
C ASP A 611 -32.24 -0.80 11.71
N GLN A 612 -31.90 -2.00 11.24
CA GLN A 612 -32.23 -2.48 9.92
C GLN A 612 -31.55 -1.69 8.76
N SER A 613 -30.46 -0.98 9.04
CA SER A 613 -29.62 -0.36 8.02
C SER A 613 -28.48 -1.31 7.61
N SER A 614 -27.87 -1.02 6.48
CA SER A 614 -26.60 -1.65 6.05
C SER A 614 -25.68 -0.60 5.45
N GLY A 615 -24.40 -0.84 5.53
CA GLY A 615 -23.38 0.09 5.04
C GLY A 615 -21.98 -0.42 5.34
N PHE A 616 -21.08 0.49 5.71
CA PHE A 616 -19.66 0.20 5.86
C PHE A 616 -19.16 0.68 7.22
N VAL A 617 -18.16 -0.03 7.73
CA VAL A 617 -17.39 0.37 8.92
C VAL A 617 -15.90 0.32 8.57
N TRP A 618 -15.15 1.34 8.95
CA TRP A 618 -13.70 1.44 8.86
C TRP A 618 -13.09 1.02 10.17
N MET A 619 -12.21 0.02 10.16
CA MET A 619 -11.55 -0.53 11.34
C MET A 619 -10.05 -0.22 11.26
N ASP A 620 -9.49 0.36 12.30
CA ASP A 620 -8.07 0.74 12.36
C ASP A 620 -7.17 -0.50 12.48
N ASN A 621 -6.29 -0.68 11.54
CA ASN A 621 -5.32 -1.78 11.52
C ASN A 621 -4.23 -1.68 12.62
N ASN A 622 -4.09 -0.54 13.32
CA ASN A 622 -3.13 -0.41 14.42
C ASN A 622 -3.68 -0.91 15.77
N ASN A 623 -4.99 -0.80 15.97
CA ASN A 623 -5.58 -1.07 17.27
C ASN A 623 -6.94 -1.78 17.22
N GLY A 624 -7.43 -2.10 16.04
CA GLY A 624 -8.68 -2.80 15.79
C GLY A 624 -9.96 -1.98 16.09
N ALA A 625 -9.84 -0.67 16.32
CA ALA A 625 -10.98 0.18 16.68
C ALA A 625 -11.78 0.63 15.44
N PRO A 626 -13.10 0.81 15.52
CA PRO A 626 -13.85 1.47 14.46
C PRO A 626 -13.47 2.97 14.40
N THR A 627 -13.08 3.43 13.22
CA THR A 627 -12.69 4.82 12.99
C THR A 627 -13.68 5.61 12.16
N GLY A 628 -14.61 4.93 11.50
CA GLY A 628 -15.62 5.56 10.68
C GLY A 628 -16.75 4.61 10.33
N ALA A 629 -17.87 5.19 9.89
CA ALA A 629 -18.99 4.42 9.39
C ALA A 629 -19.80 5.21 8.36
N TYR A 630 -20.48 4.48 7.47
CA TYR A 630 -21.37 5.03 6.47
C TYR A 630 -22.58 4.13 6.28
N VAL A 631 -23.79 4.70 6.34
CA VAL A 631 -25.04 3.97 6.08
C VAL A 631 -25.40 4.09 4.61
N ALA A 632 -25.40 2.98 3.89
CA ALA A 632 -25.72 2.95 2.46
C ALA A 632 -27.23 2.95 2.19
N TYR A 633 -28.01 2.22 2.99
CA TYR A 633 -29.47 2.16 2.92
C TYR A 633 -30.09 1.67 4.24
N ASP A 634 -31.39 1.81 4.40
CA ASP A 634 -32.17 1.39 5.57
C ASP A 634 -33.46 0.66 5.19
N SER A 635 -34.26 0.34 6.18
CA SER A 635 -35.56 -0.35 6.04
C SER A 635 -36.66 0.48 5.34
N SER A 636 -36.43 1.77 5.09
CA SER A 636 -37.34 2.60 4.30
C SER A 636 -37.27 2.26 2.80
N SER A 637 -36.24 1.56 2.38
CA SER A 637 -36.09 0.98 1.05
C SER A 637 -36.81 -0.37 0.98
N PRO A 638 -38.01 -0.46 0.36
CA PRO A 638 -38.83 -1.68 0.39
C PRO A 638 -38.18 -2.85 -0.36
N GLU A 639 -37.22 -2.57 -1.23
CA GLU A 639 -36.44 -3.54 -1.98
C GLU A 639 -35.25 -4.11 -1.17
N SER A 640 -35.01 -3.63 0.06
CA SER A 640 -33.83 -4.01 0.84
C SER A 640 -34.06 -5.30 1.63
N PHE A 641 -32.97 -6.02 1.89
CA PHE A 641 -32.95 -7.22 2.74
C PHE A 641 -33.00 -6.90 4.24
N SER A 642 -33.02 -5.61 4.65
CA SER A 642 -33.07 -5.26 6.07
C SER A 642 -31.94 -5.98 6.84
N LYS A 643 -32.27 -6.73 7.90
CA LYS A 643 -31.32 -7.53 8.72
C LYS A 643 -30.81 -8.81 8.05
N SER A 644 -31.27 -9.15 6.86
CA SER A 644 -30.92 -10.38 6.15
C SER A 644 -29.78 -10.16 5.14
N ALA A 645 -28.66 -9.61 5.59
CA ALA A 645 -27.45 -9.38 4.79
C ALA A 645 -27.70 -8.77 3.40
N GLY A 646 -27.80 -7.47 3.36
CA GLY A 646 -28.16 -6.75 2.14
C GLY A 646 -27.00 -6.30 1.27
N LEU A 647 -25.77 -6.36 1.77
CA LEU A 647 -24.55 -6.10 1.00
C LEU A 647 -23.75 -7.39 0.80
N GLY A 648 -22.92 -7.42 -0.23
CA GLY A 648 -21.96 -8.46 -0.48
C GLY A 648 -20.54 -7.95 -0.31
N ASP A 649 -19.70 -8.30 -1.24
CA ASP A 649 -18.29 -7.97 -1.30
C ASP A 649 -18.02 -6.47 -1.54
N ILE A 650 -16.82 -6.00 -1.23
CA ILE A 650 -16.38 -4.61 -1.42
C ILE A 650 -15.07 -4.60 -2.20
N GLU A 651 -14.97 -3.70 -3.17
CA GLU A 651 -13.74 -3.45 -3.91
C GLU A 651 -13.32 -1.99 -3.89
N ALA A 652 -12.04 -1.72 -3.67
CA ALA A 652 -11.46 -0.40 -3.80
C ALA A 652 -10.96 -0.15 -5.23
N LEU A 653 -11.49 0.88 -5.89
CA LEU A 653 -11.05 1.25 -7.24
C LEU A 653 -9.71 1.99 -7.18
N CYS A 654 -8.66 1.27 -6.80
CA CYS A 654 -7.32 1.79 -6.72
C CYS A 654 -6.81 2.17 -8.12
N LEU A 655 -6.22 3.37 -8.21
CA LEU A 655 -5.58 3.84 -9.44
C LEU A 655 -4.25 3.10 -9.67
N PRO A 656 -3.75 3.05 -10.91
CA PRO A 656 -2.36 2.68 -11.15
C PRO A 656 -1.41 3.57 -10.35
N ALA A 657 -0.31 3.01 -9.85
CA ALA A 657 0.69 3.77 -9.10
C ALA A 657 1.25 4.92 -9.96
N PRO A 658 1.50 6.10 -9.38
CA PRO A 658 2.08 7.20 -10.12
C PRO A 658 3.51 6.88 -10.57
N VAL A 659 4.05 7.67 -11.50
CA VAL A 659 5.46 7.64 -11.88
C VAL A 659 6.10 8.98 -11.51
N GLN A 660 7.35 8.91 -11.08
CA GLN A 660 8.19 10.09 -10.84
C GLN A 660 9.46 10.01 -11.68
N ILE A 661 9.84 11.12 -12.31
CA ILE A 661 10.99 11.24 -13.21
C ILE A 661 11.92 12.32 -12.66
N GLY A 662 13.20 12.04 -12.51
CA GLY A 662 14.22 12.97 -12.00
C GLY A 662 15.60 12.31 -12.04
N ASN A 663 16.71 12.87 -11.45
CA ASN A 663 16.53 13.48 -10.15
C ASN A 663 17.43 14.70 -9.84
N ARG A 664 18.69 14.82 -10.34
CA ARG A 664 19.64 15.76 -9.75
C ARG A 664 20.50 16.54 -10.76
N VAL A 665 20.84 17.77 -10.40
CA VAL A 665 21.85 18.59 -11.07
C VAL A 665 22.96 18.92 -10.08
N TRP A 666 24.23 18.67 -10.46
CA TRP A 666 25.36 18.86 -9.55
C TRP A 666 26.57 19.56 -10.18
N SER A 667 27.48 20.05 -9.31
CA SER A 667 28.75 20.63 -9.73
C SER A 667 29.83 19.56 -9.78
N ASP A 668 30.17 19.12 -10.99
CA ASP A 668 31.27 18.19 -11.23
C ASP A 668 32.61 18.95 -11.18
N ASN A 669 33.23 18.95 -10.00
CA ASN A 669 34.45 19.74 -9.74
C ASN A 669 35.71 19.12 -10.35
N ASN A 670 35.73 17.81 -10.56
CA ASN A 670 36.89 17.10 -11.12
C ASN A 670 36.72 16.77 -12.61
N LYS A 671 35.56 17.08 -13.20
CA LYS A 671 35.23 16.91 -14.63
C LYS A 671 35.28 15.46 -15.11
N ASN A 672 34.93 14.51 -14.21
CA ASN A 672 34.94 13.10 -14.58
C ASN A 672 33.57 12.60 -15.09
N GLY A 673 32.50 13.41 -15.02
CA GLY A 673 31.15 13.06 -15.47
C GLY A 673 30.38 12.17 -14.50
N ILE A 674 30.96 11.87 -13.32
CA ILE A 674 30.36 11.03 -12.29
C ILE A 674 30.03 11.91 -11.06
N GLN A 675 28.88 11.68 -10.46
CA GLN A 675 28.52 12.31 -9.20
C GLN A 675 29.32 11.72 -8.03
N ASP A 676 30.29 12.48 -7.53
CA ASP A 676 31.15 12.05 -6.45
C ASP A 676 30.70 12.55 -5.06
N PRO A 677 31.04 11.83 -3.98
CA PRO A 677 30.77 12.28 -2.62
C PRO A 677 31.38 13.65 -2.33
N GLY A 678 30.57 14.60 -1.84
CA GLY A 678 31.01 15.97 -1.54
C GLY A 678 30.79 16.97 -2.67
N GLU A 679 30.38 16.52 -3.86
CA GLU A 679 29.97 17.41 -4.93
C GLU A 679 28.60 18.03 -4.65
N ALA A 680 28.56 19.36 -4.73
CA ALA A 680 27.38 20.12 -4.35
C ALA A 680 26.30 20.05 -5.44
N GLY A 681 25.04 19.95 -5.04
CA GLY A 681 23.91 20.19 -5.91
C GLY A 681 23.86 21.64 -6.42
N LEU A 682 23.33 21.83 -7.62
CA LEU A 682 23.15 23.14 -8.24
C LEU A 682 21.69 23.58 -8.19
N ALA A 683 21.39 24.60 -7.41
CA ALA A 683 20.05 25.14 -7.20
C ALA A 683 19.58 26.04 -8.37
N ASN A 684 18.24 26.13 -8.51
CA ASN A 684 17.55 27.02 -9.45
C ASN A 684 17.88 26.76 -10.94
N VAL A 685 18.40 25.60 -11.29
CA VAL A 685 18.55 25.21 -12.69
C VAL A 685 17.17 24.82 -13.23
N GLU A 686 16.73 25.45 -14.31
CA GLU A 686 15.47 25.13 -14.96
C GLU A 686 15.59 23.80 -15.72
N ILE A 687 14.71 22.86 -15.46
CA ILE A 687 14.59 21.61 -16.21
C ILE A 687 13.28 21.60 -16.98
N THR A 688 13.34 21.30 -18.25
CA THR A 688 12.18 21.23 -19.13
C THR A 688 11.88 19.79 -19.50
N LEU A 689 10.66 19.33 -19.23
CA LEU A 689 10.12 18.04 -19.70
C LEU A 689 9.19 18.30 -20.89
N SER A 690 9.46 17.65 -22.01
CA SER A 690 8.66 17.75 -23.25
C SER A 690 8.21 16.38 -23.70
N CYS A 691 6.89 16.15 -23.83
CA CYS A 691 6.28 14.88 -24.25
C CYS A 691 5.24 15.16 -25.35
N GLY A 692 5.61 15.03 -26.60
CA GLY A 692 4.74 15.36 -27.73
C GLY A 692 4.34 16.86 -27.73
N VAL A 693 3.05 17.14 -27.50
CA VAL A 693 2.54 18.53 -27.44
C VAL A 693 2.58 19.12 -26.03
N ASN A 694 2.86 18.33 -25.01
CA ASN A 694 2.90 18.76 -23.63
C ASN A 694 4.34 19.19 -23.24
N THR A 695 4.45 20.32 -22.58
CA THR A 695 5.73 20.79 -22.02
C THR A 695 5.47 21.38 -20.65
N VAL A 696 6.29 21.01 -19.69
CA VAL A 696 6.27 21.51 -18.31
C VAL A 696 7.70 21.77 -17.85
N LYS A 697 7.85 22.70 -16.91
CA LYS A 697 9.14 23.10 -16.36
C LYS A 697 9.12 23.02 -14.84
N THR A 698 10.28 22.68 -14.28
CA THR A 698 10.55 22.78 -12.86
C THR A 698 11.92 23.41 -12.65
N THR A 699 12.29 23.73 -11.42
CA THR A 699 13.63 24.21 -11.06
C THR A 699 14.19 23.34 -9.95
N THR A 700 15.51 23.14 -9.98
CA THR A 700 16.19 22.36 -8.95
C THR A 700 16.11 23.04 -7.58
N ALA A 701 15.94 22.24 -6.53
CA ALA A 701 16.01 22.63 -5.12
C ALA A 701 17.45 22.98 -4.70
N SER A 702 17.64 23.38 -3.44
CA SER A 702 18.95 23.82 -2.91
C SER A 702 20.02 22.70 -2.92
N ASP A 703 19.61 21.47 -2.91
CA ASP A 703 20.46 20.27 -3.00
C ASP A 703 20.65 19.76 -4.45
N GLY A 704 20.09 20.47 -5.41
CA GLY A 704 20.15 20.14 -6.83
C GLY A 704 19.05 19.18 -7.30
N THR A 705 18.16 18.71 -6.43
CA THR A 705 17.11 17.75 -6.82
C THR A 705 15.97 18.39 -7.60
N TYR A 706 15.36 17.63 -8.52
CA TYR A 706 14.18 18.01 -9.30
C TYR A 706 13.34 16.80 -9.66
N TYR A 707 12.03 16.97 -9.77
CA TYR A 707 11.14 15.87 -10.10
C TYR A 707 9.95 16.31 -10.94
N PHE A 708 9.50 15.39 -11.82
CA PHE A 708 8.22 15.44 -12.51
C PHE A 708 7.38 14.23 -12.11
N SER A 709 6.12 14.43 -11.75
CA SER A 709 5.24 13.34 -11.33
C SER A 709 3.83 13.47 -11.91
N ASN A 710 3.22 12.33 -12.25
CA ASN A 710 1.83 12.25 -12.65
C ASN A 710 0.88 11.93 -11.50
N ALA A 711 1.34 11.90 -10.25
CA ALA A 711 0.47 11.85 -9.08
C ALA A 711 -0.63 12.93 -9.15
N GLU A 712 -1.72 12.76 -8.44
CA GLU A 712 -2.88 13.65 -8.51
C GLU A 712 -2.55 15.14 -8.32
N ASN A 713 -1.58 15.44 -7.43
CA ASN A 713 -1.08 16.79 -7.18
C ASN A 713 0.29 17.04 -7.86
N GLY A 714 0.70 16.17 -8.77
CA GLY A 714 1.98 16.26 -9.48
C GLY A 714 1.99 17.35 -10.54
N ASN A 715 3.19 17.77 -10.93
CA ASN A 715 3.39 18.83 -11.92
C ASN A 715 3.32 18.32 -13.37
N ALA A 716 3.23 17.01 -13.61
CA ALA A 716 3.22 16.37 -14.93
C ALA A 716 2.10 15.30 -15.07
N THR A 717 0.88 15.65 -14.67
CA THR A 717 -0.27 14.72 -14.64
C THR A 717 -0.66 14.10 -15.98
N PHE A 718 -0.10 14.60 -17.09
CA PHE A 718 -0.29 14.07 -18.45
C PHE A 718 0.57 12.85 -18.77
N LEU A 719 1.59 12.53 -17.96
CA LEU A 719 2.48 11.38 -18.20
C LEU A 719 1.69 10.07 -18.20
N LYS A 720 1.98 9.23 -19.19
CA LYS A 720 1.39 7.89 -19.35
C LYS A 720 2.46 6.91 -19.80
N THR A 721 2.36 5.68 -19.36
CA THR A 721 3.20 4.57 -19.80
C THR A 721 3.39 4.55 -21.33
N GLY A 722 4.61 4.36 -21.76
CA GLY A 722 4.98 4.28 -23.18
C GLY A 722 5.05 5.63 -23.90
N MET A 723 4.83 6.76 -23.21
CA MET A 723 4.97 8.09 -23.80
C MET A 723 6.45 8.43 -24.01
N LEU A 724 6.79 8.89 -25.21
CA LEU A 724 8.14 9.40 -25.53
C LEU A 724 8.29 10.83 -25.05
N CYS A 725 9.32 11.08 -24.28
CA CYS A 725 9.60 12.37 -23.63
C CYS A 725 11.09 12.73 -23.78
N THR A 726 11.38 14.03 -23.62
CA THR A 726 12.74 14.57 -23.58
C THR A 726 12.89 15.45 -22.35
N LEU A 727 13.95 15.23 -21.55
CA LEU A 727 14.37 16.13 -20.47
C LEU A 727 15.51 17.01 -20.98
N THR A 728 15.43 18.31 -20.72
CA THR A 728 16.46 19.28 -21.15
C THR A 728 16.84 20.18 -19.99
N PRO A 729 18.12 20.17 -19.54
CA PRO A 729 18.61 21.08 -18.52
C PRO A 729 18.86 22.48 -19.13
N GLY A 730 18.50 23.51 -18.36
CA GLY A 730 18.81 24.89 -18.64
C GLY A 730 20.24 25.29 -18.23
N ALA A 731 20.55 26.55 -18.38
CA ALA A 731 21.82 27.10 -17.89
C ALA A 731 21.83 27.19 -16.37
N VAL A 732 23.00 26.95 -15.77
CA VAL A 732 23.17 27.13 -14.31
C VAL A 732 23.12 28.62 -14.00
N PRO A 733 22.18 29.10 -13.19
CA PRO A 733 22.10 30.49 -12.75
C PRO A 733 23.16 30.77 -11.70
N SER A 734 24.23 31.48 -12.08
CA SER A 734 25.29 31.88 -11.16
C SER A 734 25.77 33.30 -11.46
N THR A 735 26.05 34.07 -10.42
CA THR A 735 26.62 35.43 -10.50
C THR A 735 28.12 35.40 -10.33
N THR A 736 28.70 34.28 -9.88
CA THR A 736 30.14 34.20 -9.54
C THR A 736 30.93 33.22 -10.41
N ASP A 737 30.26 32.20 -10.93
CA ASP A 737 30.91 31.12 -11.64
C ASP A 737 30.23 30.91 -13.00
N THR A 738 31.00 30.49 -13.99
CA THR A 738 30.48 30.04 -15.27
C THR A 738 30.63 28.53 -15.34
N TYR A 739 29.62 27.87 -15.86
CA TYR A 739 29.56 26.42 -15.94
C TYR A 739 29.47 25.95 -17.39
N GLU A 740 30.06 24.81 -17.67
CA GLU A 740 29.83 24.00 -18.86
C GLU A 740 29.29 22.63 -18.46
N ALA A 741 28.50 21.98 -19.32
CA ALA A 741 28.07 20.60 -19.01
C ALA A 741 29.27 19.67 -19.00
N THR A 742 29.28 18.70 -18.08
CA THR A 742 30.34 17.73 -17.97
C THR A 742 30.24 16.61 -19.02
N LEU A 743 31.08 15.58 -18.89
CA LEU A 743 31.03 14.40 -19.75
C LEU A 743 29.72 13.64 -19.48
N ALA A 744 29.05 13.25 -20.55
CA ALA A 744 27.82 12.47 -20.47
C ALA A 744 28.08 10.99 -20.70
N ASN A 745 27.27 10.12 -20.07
CA ASN A 745 27.25 8.66 -20.25
C ASN A 745 28.64 8.03 -20.07
N VAL A 746 29.34 8.36 -18.99
CA VAL A 746 30.71 7.87 -18.72
C VAL A 746 30.73 6.51 -18.05
N GLN A 747 29.59 6.05 -17.52
CA GLN A 747 29.41 4.68 -17.02
C GLN A 747 29.14 3.70 -18.17
N THR A 748 29.27 2.42 -17.92
CA THR A 748 29.07 1.38 -18.92
C THR A 748 27.61 1.13 -19.22
N ASP A 749 26.72 1.52 -18.35
CA ASP A 749 25.27 1.46 -18.56
C ASP A 749 24.77 2.81 -19.10
N THR A 750 24.24 2.78 -20.30
CA THR A 750 23.71 3.97 -21.01
C THR A 750 22.20 3.83 -21.23
N THR A 751 21.52 3.00 -20.43
CA THR A 751 20.11 2.66 -20.62
C THR A 751 19.16 3.55 -19.84
N ASN A 752 19.67 4.49 -19.03
CA ASN A 752 18.89 5.31 -18.09
C ASN A 752 17.98 4.43 -17.21
N ASN A 753 18.57 3.38 -16.66
CA ASN A 753 17.90 2.42 -15.80
C ASN A 753 17.92 2.91 -14.35
N ALA A 754 16.76 3.11 -13.76
CA ALA A 754 16.55 3.63 -12.40
C ALA A 754 17.30 2.86 -11.29
N LEU A 755 17.74 1.63 -11.56
CA LEU A 755 18.42 0.78 -10.56
C LEU A 755 19.94 0.76 -10.70
N VAL A 756 20.47 1.11 -11.88
CA VAL A 756 21.90 0.92 -12.18
C VAL A 756 22.57 2.16 -12.78
N ASP A 757 21.85 2.99 -13.51
CA ASP A 757 22.34 4.22 -14.14
C ASP A 757 21.89 5.46 -13.35
N VAL A 758 22.54 5.68 -12.22
CA VAL A 758 22.09 6.67 -11.21
C VAL A 758 23.23 7.57 -10.72
N ARG A 759 24.33 7.68 -11.46
CA ARG A 759 25.53 8.38 -10.98
C ARG A 759 26.22 9.29 -11.98
N ASP A 760 26.01 9.15 -13.26
CA ASP A 760 26.66 9.97 -14.27
C ASP A 760 25.70 10.97 -14.92
N SER A 761 26.24 11.84 -15.74
CA SER A 761 25.47 12.85 -16.46
C SER A 761 24.86 12.26 -17.73
N ASP A 762 23.55 12.40 -17.93
CA ASP A 762 22.82 11.82 -19.07
C ASP A 762 22.87 12.68 -20.33
N ALA A 763 23.17 13.96 -20.21
CA ALA A 763 23.19 14.85 -21.37
C ALA A 763 24.43 15.73 -21.43
N ALA A 764 24.94 15.87 -22.66
CA ALA A 764 25.94 16.89 -22.96
C ALA A 764 25.33 18.30 -23.02
N ALA A 765 26.21 19.32 -23.03
CA ALA A 765 25.82 20.74 -23.02
C ALA A 765 24.71 21.10 -24.02
N GLY A 766 23.59 21.57 -23.52
CA GLY A 766 22.47 22.06 -24.32
C GLY A 766 21.71 20.98 -25.10
N GLN A 767 21.98 19.71 -24.81
CA GLN A 767 21.22 18.58 -25.36
C GLN A 767 20.25 18.05 -24.31
N GLY A 768 19.13 17.50 -24.76
CA GLY A 768 18.20 16.77 -23.90
C GLY A 768 18.48 15.28 -23.93
N VAL A 769 17.96 14.55 -22.95
CA VAL A 769 17.90 13.09 -22.91
C VAL A 769 16.51 12.62 -23.28
N ASP A 770 16.40 11.72 -24.25
CA ASP A 770 15.16 11.11 -24.68
C ASP A 770 14.92 9.82 -23.90
N PHE A 771 13.68 9.63 -23.44
CA PHE A 771 13.29 8.43 -22.72
C PHE A 771 11.83 8.05 -22.99
N THR A 772 11.47 6.84 -22.60
CA THR A 772 10.08 6.36 -22.60
C THR A 772 9.59 6.25 -21.16
N VAL A 773 8.41 6.82 -20.87
CA VAL A 773 7.79 6.71 -19.55
C VAL A 773 7.51 5.22 -19.23
N GLY A 774 7.97 4.76 -18.08
CA GLY A 774 7.88 3.39 -17.62
C GLY A 774 6.47 2.92 -17.26
N GLN A 775 6.39 1.76 -16.64
CA GLN A 775 5.14 1.20 -16.15
C GLN A 775 4.63 2.01 -14.94
N PRO A 776 3.34 1.88 -14.54
CA PRO A 776 2.86 2.47 -13.31
C PRO A 776 3.75 2.12 -12.11
N GLY A 777 4.14 3.11 -11.33
CA GLY A 777 5.00 2.97 -10.16
C GLY A 777 6.49 2.84 -10.45
N GLU A 778 6.90 2.74 -11.72
CA GLU A 778 8.31 2.76 -12.11
C GLU A 778 8.87 4.18 -11.99
N ASN A 779 9.33 4.52 -10.79
CA ASN A 779 9.95 5.81 -10.49
C ASN A 779 11.38 5.83 -11.05
N ASN A 780 11.60 6.60 -12.10
CA ASN A 780 12.90 6.69 -12.74
C ASN A 780 13.66 7.95 -12.30
N HIS A 781 14.65 7.76 -11.44
CA HIS A 781 15.51 8.78 -10.87
C HIS A 781 16.94 8.73 -11.42
N SER A 782 17.12 8.20 -12.64
CA SER A 782 18.43 8.11 -13.27
C SER A 782 18.79 9.32 -14.16
N PHE A 783 17.89 10.31 -14.27
CA PHE A 783 18.16 11.46 -15.15
C PHE A 783 18.89 12.56 -14.40
N ASP A 784 20.22 12.54 -14.52
CA ASP A 784 21.15 13.38 -13.81
C ASP A 784 21.94 14.33 -14.75
N PHE A 785 22.23 15.56 -14.31
CA PHE A 785 22.95 16.52 -15.12
C PHE A 785 24.13 17.15 -14.36
N GLY A 786 25.34 16.82 -14.77
CA GLY A 786 26.57 17.37 -14.23
C GLY A 786 27.01 18.64 -14.96
N PHE A 787 27.50 19.62 -14.21
CA PHE A 787 28.07 20.86 -14.74
C PHE A 787 29.41 21.14 -14.07
N ALA A 788 30.44 21.34 -14.91
CA ALA A 788 31.79 21.63 -14.46
C ALA A 788 32.02 23.15 -14.39
N PRO A 789 32.56 23.65 -13.27
CA PRO A 789 32.94 25.08 -13.22
C PRO A 789 34.09 25.38 -14.18
N LEU A 790 33.95 26.41 -14.94
CA LEU A 790 35.00 26.91 -15.80
C LEU A 790 36.10 27.58 -14.96
N PRO A 791 37.37 27.40 -15.28
CA PRO A 791 38.45 28.07 -14.60
C PRO A 791 38.30 29.60 -14.76
N LYS A 792 38.46 30.29 -13.65
CA LYS A 792 38.45 31.75 -13.66
C LYS A 792 39.76 32.23 -14.27
N ASN A 793 39.68 32.93 -15.40
CA ASN A 793 40.83 33.60 -15.94
C ASN A 793 41.19 34.80 -15.08
N ILE A 794 42.41 34.82 -14.56
CA ILE A 794 42.97 35.91 -13.79
C ILE A 794 44.08 36.50 -14.63
N ASP A 795 44.00 37.82 -14.87
CA ASP A 795 45.02 38.62 -15.58
C ASP A 795 45.49 39.74 -14.65
N LEU A 796 46.72 39.60 -14.17
CA LEU A 796 47.34 40.53 -13.26
C LEU A 796 48.45 41.29 -13.93
N GLU A 797 48.38 42.62 -13.91
CA GLU A 797 49.40 43.52 -14.44
C GLU A 797 50.19 44.15 -13.28
N LEU A 798 51.50 43.99 -13.30
CA LEU A 798 52.41 44.58 -12.29
C LEU A 798 53.23 45.64 -12.94
N SER A 799 53.28 46.88 -12.32
CA SER A 799 54.18 47.95 -12.65
C SER A 799 55.02 48.34 -11.46
N LYS A 800 56.24 48.79 -11.74
CA LYS A 800 57.15 49.32 -10.76
C LYS A 800 57.67 50.62 -11.24
N ASP A 801 57.48 51.70 -10.48
CA ASP A 801 57.94 53.05 -10.75
C ASP A 801 58.84 53.54 -9.63
N VAL A 802 59.53 54.65 -9.86
CA VAL A 802 60.39 55.29 -8.89
C VAL A 802 59.99 56.74 -8.70
N SER A 803 60.13 57.29 -7.49
CA SER A 803 59.78 58.68 -7.21
C SER A 803 60.85 59.69 -7.74
N LYS A 804 62.04 59.15 -8.08
CA LYS A 804 63.15 59.94 -8.63
C LYS A 804 64.01 59.10 -9.59
N ASP A 805 64.26 59.63 -10.77
CA ASP A 805 65.08 58.97 -11.76
C ASP A 805 66.59 59.00 -11.48
N THR A 806 67.00 59.93 -10.64
CA THR A 806 68.42 60.13 -10.25
C THR A 806 68.49 60.46 -8.75
N VAL A 807 69.31 59.72 -8.05
CA VAL A 807 69.53 59.93 -6.58
C VAL A 807 71.01 60.05 -6.27
N ILE A 808 71.33 60.87 -5.25
CA ILE A 808 72.70 60.98 -4.74
C ILE A 808 72.90 60.07 -3.55
N ARG A 809 74.18 59.77 -3.24
CA ARG A 809 74.54 58.87 -2.14
C ARG A 809 73.95 59.34 -0.82
N GLY A 810 73.22 58.40 -0.11
CA GLY A 810 72.57 58.66 1.17
C GLY A 810 71.18 59.29 1.07
N GLU A 811 70.70 59.57 -0.14
CA GLU A 811 69.35 60.08 -0.36
C GLU A 811 68.26 58.98 -0.36
N GLU A 812 67.11 59.34 0.18
CA GLU A 812 65.93 58.43 0.16
C GLU A 812 65.02 58.69 -1.04
N PHE A 813 64.49 57.60 -1.60
CA PHE A 813 63.53 57.63 -2.69
C PHE A 813 62.55 56.47 -2.55
N ILE A 814 61.44 56.48 -3.30
CA ILE A 814 60.38 55.54 -3.15
C ILE A 814 60.26 54.65 -4.39
N TYR A 815 60.22 53.34 -4.20
CA TYR A 815 59.65 52.42 -5.19
C TYR A 815 58.15 52.43 -5.07
N ILE A 816 57.40 52.45 -6.17
CA ILE A 816 55.94 52.37 -6.26
C ILE A 816 55.60 51.08 -6.97
N LEU A 817 55.15 50.10 -6.23
CA LEU A 817 54.64 48.85 -6.78
C LEU A 817 53.14 48.97 -6.98
N SER A 818 52.64 48.75 -8.17
CA SER A 818 51.21 48.78 -8.46
C SER A 818 50.82 47.49 -9.16
N ILE A 819 49.84 46.77 -8.59
CA ILE A 819 49.29 45.58 -9.17
C ILE A 819 47.82 45.81 -9.51
N HIS A 820 47.43 45.56 -10.73
CA HIS A 820 46.08 45.70 -11.24
C HIS A 820 45.55 44.34 -11.66
N ASN A 821 44.30 44.05 -11.34
CA ASN A 821 43.56 42.89 -11.79
C ASN A 821 42.75 43.31 -13.04
N ASN A 822 43.25 42.97 -14.25
CA ASN A 822 42.56 43.25 -15.52
C ASN A 822 41.36 42.33 -15.77
N SER A 823 41.20 41.27 -14.95
CA SER A 823 40.15 40.32 -15.14
C SER A 823 38.80 40.72 -14.49
N SER A 824 37.70 40.13 -14.91
CA SER A 824 36.38 40.26 -14.30
C SER A 824 36.22 39.43 -13.02
N ASN A 825 37.21 38.60 -12.65
CA ASN A 825 37.20 37.71 -11.48
C ASN A 825 38.18 38.27 -10.42
N PRO A 826 37.84 38.15 -9.12
CA PRO A 826 38.77 38.46 -8.04
C PRO A 826 39.93 37.47 -8.03
N ALA A 827 41.14 37.95 -7.77
CA ALA A 827 42.33 37.13 -7.55
C ALA A 827 42.56 36.97 -6.07
N SER A 828 42.79 35.74 -5.58
CA SER A 828 43.06 35.44 -4.19
C SER A 828 44.53 35.05 -3.97
N ALA A 829 44.98 35.24 -2.73
CA ALA A 829 46.35 34.90 -2.31
C ALA A 829 47.46 35.50 -3.22
N VAL A 830 47.22 36.67 -3.73
CA VAL A 830 48.19 37.38 -4.62
C VAL A 830 49.42 37.83 -3.82
N GLN A 831 50.59 37.51 -4.37
CA GLN A 831 51.88 37.95 -3.85
C GLN A 831 52.70 38.57 -4.92
N VAL A 832 53.43 39.69 -4.59
CA VAL A 832 54.40 40.34 -5.48
C VAL A 832 55.79 40.17 -4.85
N LYS A 833 56.70 39.58 -5.62
CA LYS A 833 58.10 39.47 -5.18
C LYS A 833 58.91 40.56 -5.86
N ASP A 834 59.47 41.45 -4.99
CA ASP A 834 60.40 42.55 -5.41
C ASP A 834 61.60 42.61 -4.47
N VAL A 835 62.65 41.95 -4.90
CA VAL A 835 63.91 42.00 -4.12
C VAL A 835 64.71 43.28 -4.40
N LEU A 836 64.99 44.00 -3.38
CA LEU A 836 65.76 45.27 -3.53
C LEU A 836 67.16 45.03 -4.15
N PRO A 837 67.58 45.86 -5.10
CA PRO A 837 68.90 45.76 -5.70
C PRO A 837 70.03 45.87 -4.66
N ALA A 838 71.12 45.11 -4.92
CA ALA A 838 72.26 45.14 -3.99
C ALA A 838 72.83 46.54 -3.75
N GLY A 839 73.00 46.89 -2.51
CA GLY A 839 73.47 48.20 -2.08
C GLY A 839 72.38 49.17 -1.63
N LEU A 840 71.14 49.00 -2.00
CA LEU A 840 70.01 49.77 -1.43
C LEU A 840 69.66 49.27 -0.02
N VAL A 841 69.31 50.20 0.85
CA VAL A 841 68.89 49.88 2.20
C VAL A 841 67.39 50.18 2.34
N TYR A 842 66.64 49.18 2.78
CA TYR A 842 65.18 49.36 3.12
C TYR A 842 65.06 50.33 4.28
N VAL A 843 64.13 51.29 4.23
CA VAL A 843 63.84 52.27 5.27
C VAL A 843 62.47 52.05 5.88
N SER A 844 61.43 51.95 5.04
CA SER A 844 60.07 51.76 5.48
C SER A 844 59.14 51.45 4.29
N ASP A 845 57.96 51.04 4.53
CA ASP A 845 56.86 50.99 3.56
C ASP A 845 55.57 51.60 4.15
N ASP A 846 54.58 51.79 3.29
CA ASP A 846 53.30 52.36 3.70
C ASP A 846 52.21 51.33 4.00
N GLY A 847 52.56 50.05 3.98
CA GLY A 847 51.60 48.97 4.15
C GLY A 847 50.76 49.03 5.41
N GLN A 848 51.39 49.34 6.55
CA GLN A 848 50.68 49.49 7.82
C GLN A 848 49.69 50.69 7.77
N SER A 849 50.00 51.76 7.08
CA SER A 849 49.15 52.96 6.99
C SER A 849 48.04 52.82 5.94
N VAL A 850 48.27 52.08 4.87
CA VAL A 850 47.33 51.92 3.74
C VAL A 850 46.40 50.71 3.95
N TYR A 851 46.93 49.60 4.49
CA TYR A 851 46.22 48.35 4.65
C TYR A 851 45.93 47.96 6.10
N GLY A 852 46.35 48.77 7.08
CA GLY A 852 46.11 48.53 8.51
C GLY A 852 46.97 47.41 9.12
N LYS A 853 47.89 46.82 8.33
CA LYS A 853 48.77 45.71 8.72
C LYS A 853 50.07 45.77 7.95
N ASP A 854 51.08 45.10 8.48
CA ASP A 854 52.33 44.88 7.75
C ASP A 854 52.10 43.90 6.63
N VAL A 855 52.33 44.32 5.39
CA VAL A 855 52.05 43.52 4.18
C VAL A 855 53.35 43.24 3.38
N PHE A 856 54.49 43.83 3.74
CA PHE A 856 55.75 43.65 3.04
C PHE A 856 56.86 43.05 3.96
N ASP A 857 57.32 41.85 3.55
CA ASP A 857 58.45 41.23 4.17
C ASP A 857 59.74 41.65 3.47
N GLU A 858 60.48 42.64 4.04
CA GLU A 858 61.72 43.23 3.50
C GLU A 858 62.88 42.23 3.43
N THR A 859 62.83 41.15 4.25
CA THR A 859 63.90 40.12 4.30
C THR A 859 63.91 39.21 3.07
N ILE A 860 62.75 38.93 2.55
CA ILE A 860 62.58 38.09 1.38
C ILE A 860 62.03 38.85 0.12
N GLY A 861 61.69 40.17 0.31
CA GLY A 861 61.18 41.04 -0.70
C GLY A 861 59.82 40.63 -1.21
N VAL A 862 58.85 40.22 -0.34
CA VAL A 862 57.53 39.80 -0.71
C VAL A 862 56.43 40.73 -0.17
N TRP A 863 55.64 41.26 -1.09
CA TRP A 863 54.40 41.96 -0.77
C TRP A 863 53.21 41.02 -0.79
N ASN A 864 52.60 40.80 0.35
CA ASN A 864 51.35 39.97 0.46
C ASN A 864 50.14 40.85 0.12
N VAL A 865 49.72 40.87 -1.11
CA VAL A 865 48.57 41.63 -1.60
C VAL A 865 47.25 41.01 -1.12
N GLU A 866 47.24 39.70 -0.88
CA GLU A 866 46.05 38.88 -0.53
C GLU A 866 45.00 38.93 -1.61
N ASP A 867 43.71 39.22 -1.25
CA ASP A 867 42.66 39.29 -2.25
C ASP A 867 42.70 40.61 -3.05
N LEU A 868 42.70 40.50 -4.36
CA LEU A 868 42.62 41.61 -5.27
C LEU A 868 41.32 41.52 -6.09
N PRO A 869 40.30 42.36 -5.75
CA PRO A 869 39.02 42.33 -6.44
C PRO A 869 39.15 42.59 -7.94
N ALA A 870 38.15 42.12 -8.70
CA ALA A 870 38.06 42.39 -10.14
C ALA A 870 38.24 43.87 -10.49
N THR A 871 38.99 44.18 -11.49
CA THR A 871 39.23 45.54 -12.01
C THR A 871 39.79 46.52 -10.99
N GLN A 872 40.39 46.06 -9.88
CA GLN A 872 40.96 46.92 -8.84
C GLN A 872 42.48 46.90 -8.91
N THR A 873 43.06 48.01 -8.39
CA THR A 873 44.48 48.20 -8.23
C THR A 873 44.82 48.29 -6.75
N LYS A 874 45.90 47.67 -6.32
CA LYS A 874 46.59 47.94 -5.04
C LYS A 874 47.96 48.48 -5.30
N VAL A 875 48.41 49.40 -4.45
CA VAL A 875 49.69 50.08 -4.58
C VAL A 875 50.44 50.02 -3.24
N LEU A 876 51.72 49.70 -3.31
CA LEU A 876 52.62 49.75 -2.15
C LEU A 876 53.82 50.71 -2.45
N HIS A 877 54.11 51.61 -1.53
CA HIS A 877 55.24 52.49 -1.57
C HIS A 877 56.34 51.98 -0.64
N ILE A 878 57.52 51.70 -1.18
CA ILE A 878 58.65 51.20 -0.42
C ILE A 878 59.74 52.32 -0.44
N THR A 879 60.04 52.88 0.71
CA THR A 879 61.12 53.86 0.89
C THR A 879 62.47 53.17 1.05
N VAL A 880 63.37 53.49 0.17
CA VAL A 880 64.74 52.94 0.19
C VAL A 880 65.77 54.06 0.18
N LYS A 881 66.99 53.76 0.66
CA LYS A 881 68.09 54.71 0.74
C LYS A 881 69.23 54.23 -0.17
N ALA A 882 69.75 55.15 -0.99
CA ALA A 882 70.88 54.90 -1.86
C ALA A 882 72.16 54.73 -1.06
N PRO A 883 73.07 53.78 -1.44
CA PRO A 883 74.28 53.42 -0.68
C PRO A 883 75.33 54.53 -0.59
#